data_2acdc3d9c867b22f242ddc0d351877ce
#
_entry.id   2acdc3d9c867b22f242ddc0d351877ce
#
_cell.length_a   1.000
_cell.length_b   1.000
_cell.length_c   1.000
_cell.angle_alpha   90.00
_cell.angle_beta   90.00
_cell.angle_gamma   90.00
#
_symmetry.space_group_name_H-M   'P 1'
#
loop_
_entity.id
_entity.type
_entity.pdbx_description
1 polymer ?
#
loop_
_entity_poly.entity_id
_entity_poly.type
_entity_poly.pdbx_seq_one_letter_code
_entity_poly.pdbx_strand_id
1 'polypeptide(L)'
;MNRQRKTMKSPLLHTLALAATLLTPAVMTAQVDRTKAPPAGPAPEVHLGEHKSFLLDNGMRVIIVENHKIPIVTAQVRFDIPPIMQGDIAGYQDLVGELLTSGTARHSKEQIDELVDGLGAQLAGSNDGIYASSLKRNFTQVMDLLYEVVSSANFPNDEFEKAKTRMMSQIGARADDPDQIASVVGHALTFGKNYPHGEVTTEATMGKADRDDVYQYYRYFFQPKQGYLVLVGDITAKEGEAMAKKYFGTWKGAEVPVTKDEQGHDVVKDLGPIIPAGAQPRLPKDVRVAFVDRPGSAQSVIKVLFPVDLKPNDPMATQAQVLNTILGGGVFNARLMQNLREDKGYTYGAYSSLDADRWCGSFSAGCSVRNDVTDSAAVQIMDEITKIRTSPVTADELSLAKNNMAGSFARALEDPRTVARFALNTYLNDLPEDHYETYLKRLDKVTVADVQKAAERFMHPDSATILVVGDKEQVAEKLKPLSTIGRVFLYDVNGDIVREDRTEGATPAPAGMTAQVVMDAYIKAIGGKAVEKVKDLKKEYTTKVQGMDATMTEYNKVPNKYAMEMKMGEMLLQKLVFDGERGKVSGMGGEKELIDTDLDEVRGSAYAFPELHYAEMEQVAKLMGIVDIDGAKAYRLNVKTLAGGQFDEYYDTTSGLKIRKKEFQSQEGAGGFQVITDYADYAPEGGVLFPHTLKQKGGMDMTLTATKISVNQGIADSVFSVE
;
A
#
# COMPACT_ATOMS: atom_id res chain seq x y z
N MET A 1 -32.29 84.62 3.88
CA MET A 1 -31.79 85.96 4.30
C MET A 1 -30.29 86.01 4.08
N ASN A 2 -29.89 86.45 2.95
CA ASN A 2 -29.26 87.75 2.64
C ASN A 2 -28.12 88.20 3.55
N ARG A 3 -26.88 88.27 3.05
CA ARG A 3 -25.99 89.40 2.80
C ARG A 3 -24.59 88.88 2.51
N GLN A 4 -24.13 89.01 1.31
CA GLN A 4 -23.42 90.10 0.61
C GLN A 4 -21.97 90.38 1.13
N ARG A 5 -21.04 90.08 0.22
CA ARG A 5 -19.88 90.82 -0.33
C ARG A 5 -19.04 91.68 0.59
N LYS A 6 -17.70 91.50 0.49
CA LYS A 6 -16.84 92.58 -0.01
C LYS A 6 -15.48 92.04 -0.46
N THR A 7 -15.14 92.39 -1.69
CA THR A 7 -13.85 92.31 -2.35
C THR A 7 -12.88 93.34 -1.82
N MET A 8 -11.60 92.95 -1.64
CA MET A 8 -10.50 93.90 -1.72
C MET A 8 -9.35 93.34 -2.49
N LYS A 9 -9.01 93.97 -3.61
CA LYS A 9 -7.82 93.75 -4.43
C LYS A 9 -6.64 94.47 -3.78
N SER A 10 -5.46 93.81 -3.77
CA SER A 10 -4.20 94.53 -3.78
C SER A 10 -3.13 93.79 -4.56
N PRO A 11 -2.34 94.43 -5.36
CA PRO A 11 -1.44 93.82 -6.36
C PRO A 11 -0.01 93.84 -5.80
N LEU A 12 0.45 92.67 -5.25
CA LEU A 12 1.86 92.55 -4.85
C LEU A 12 2.24 91.04 -4.72
N LEU A 13 2.00 90.26 -5.77
CA LEU A 13 2.35 88.86 -5.76
C LEU A 13 2.80 88.33 -7.13
N HIS A 14 3.49 89.11 -7.94
CA HIS A 14 3.96 88.75 -9.24
C HIS A 14 5.49 88.64 -9.39
N THR A 15 6.27 88.80 -8.31
CA THR A 15 7.74 88.74 -8.40
C THR A 15 8.43 87.68 -7.57
N LEU A 16 7.69 86.71 -7.01
CA LEU A 16 8.26 85.61 -6.25
C LEU A 16 7.99 84.24 -6.86
N ALA A 17 7.36 84.17 -8.06
CA ALA A 17 7.00 82.88 -8.73
C ALA A 17 8.06 82.40 -9.74
N LEU A 18 9.18 83.11 -9.95
CA LEU A 18 10.18 82.77 -10.96
C LEU A 18 11.52 82.28 -10.42
N ALA A 19 11.69 82.20 -9.09
CA ALA A 19 12.92 81.68 -8.47
C ALA A 19 12.78 80.32 -7.78
N ALA A 20 11.59 79.73 -7.77
CA ALA A 20 11.32 78.39 -7.15
C ALA A 20 11.30 77.17 -8.11
N THR A 21 11.61 77.40 -9.41
CA THR A 21 11.55 76.33 -10.41
C THR A 21 12.90 75.72 -10.81
N LEU A 22 13.99 76.02 -10.05
CA LEU A 22 15.33 75.47 -10.42
C LEU A 22 16.02 74.65 -9.31
N LEU A 23 15.32 74.13 -8.29
CA LEU A 23 15.88 73.27 -7.26
C LEU A 23 14.88 72.21 -6.81
N THR A 24 14.26 71.48 -7.74
CA THR A 24 13.72 70.18 -7.41
C THR A 24 14.81 69.18 -7.75
N PRO A 25 15.37 68.43 -6.77
CA PRO A 25 16.11 67.21 -7.10
C PRO A 25 15.12 66.29 -7.79
N ALA A 26 15.42 65.92 -9.02
CA ALA A 26 14.73 64.82 -9.67
C ALA A 26 14.92 63.57 -8.80
N VAL A 27 13.99 63.35 -7.86
CA VAL A 27 13.78 62.02 -7.30
C VAL A 27 13.26 61.21 -8.45
N MET A 28 14.16 60.61 -9.24
CA MET A 28 13.84 59.48 -10.07
C MET A 28 13.35 58.40 -9.11
N THR A 29 12.05 58.36 -8.86
CA THR A 29 11.42 57.15 -8.38
C THR A 29 11.63 56.17 -9.51
N ALA A 30 12.64 55.32 -9.37
CA ALA A 30 12.75 54.12 -10.18
C ALA A 30 11.41 53.39 -10.01
N GLN A 31 10.56 53.51 -11.03
CA GLN A 31 9.28 52.81 -11.06
C GLN A 31 9.65 51.33 -11.10
N VAL A 32 9.47 50.65 -9.96
CA VAL A 32 9.74 49.24 -9.86
C VAL A 32 8.91 48.56 -10.95
N ASP A 33 9.59 47.91 -11.89
CA ASP A 33 8.93 47.12 -12.94
C ASP A 33 8.23 45.95 -12.27
N ARG A 34 6.94 46.08 -12.04
CA ARG A 34 6.11 45.06 -11.39
C ARG A 34 5.80 43.89 -12.32
N THR A 35 6.24 43.93 -13.57
CA THR A 35 6.10 42.78 -14.51
C THR A 35 7.22 41.76 -14.35
N LYS A 36 8.28 42.11 -13.62
CA LYS A 36 9.37 41.20 -13.29
C LYS A 36 9.47 41.01 -11.78
N ALA A 37 9.57 39.77 -11.35
CA ALA A 37 9.89 39.47 -9.96
C ALA A 37 11.25 40.07 -9.59
N PRO A 38 11.43 40.63 -8.40
CA PRO A 38 12.75 41.06 -7.94
C PRO A 38 13.76 39.90 -8.04
N PRO A 39 15.04 40.18 -8.37
CA PRO A 39 16.03 39.13 -8.31
C PRO A 39 16.09 38.52 -6.91
N ALA A 40 16.22 37.21 -6.83
CA ALA A 40 16.35 36.54 -5.55
C ALA A 40 17.55 37.09 -4.79
N GLY A 41 17.36 37.42 -3.53
CA GLY A 41 18.46 37.78 -2.63
C GLY A 41 19.36 36.55 -2.39
N PRO A 42 20.58 36.74 -1.84
CA PRO A 42 21.41 35.63 -1.40
C PRO A 42 20.62 34.73 -0.43
N ALA A 43 20.85 33.40 -0.50
CA ALA A 43 20.24 32.47 0.44
C ALA A 43 20.47 32.95 1.90
N PRO A 44 19.43 33.09 2.71
CA PRO A 44 19.61 33.52 4.09
C PRO A 44 20.48 32.53 4.85
N GLU A 45 21.36 33.02 5.71
CA GLU A 45 22.04 32.14 6.66
C GLU A 45 21.01 31.62 7.65
N VAL A 46 20.92 30.30 7.71
CA VAL A 46 20.01 29.60 8.59
C VAL A 46 20.74 29.29 9.88
N HIS A 47 20.31 29.90 10.96
CA HIS A 47 20.67 29.49 12.30
C HIS A 47 19.51 28.64 12.83
N LEU A 48 19.68 27.31 12.81
CA LEU A 48 18.80 26.44 13.57
C LEU A 48 18.95 26.81 15.04
N GLY A 49 17.83 26.99 15.75
CA GLY A 49 17.89 27.24 17.19
C GLY A 49 18.72 26.16 17.89
N GLU A 50 19.47 26.56 18.92
CA GLU A 50 20.28 25.60 19.68
C GLU A 50 19.35 24.50 20.27
N HIS A 51 19.75 23.26 20.10
CA HIS A 51 19.11 22.13 20.78
C HIS A 51 20.14 21.36 21.61
N LYS A 52 19.71 20.85 22.73
CA LYS A 52 20.52 19.93 23.55
C LYS A 52 20.09 18.50 23.31
N SER A 53 21.02 17.61 22.98
CA SER A 53 20.74 16.18 22.84
C SER A 53 21.69 15.37 23.72
N PHE A 54 21.17 14.34 24.40
CA PHE A 54 21.94 13.39 25.20
C PHE A 54 21.21 12.06 25.33
N LEU A 55 21.93 11.03 25.79
CA LEU A 55 21.36 9.71 26.11
C LEU A 55 21.15 9.59 27.63
N LEU A 56 20.04 8.99 28.01
CA LEU A 56 19.84 8.46 29.37
C LEU A 56 20.56 7.11 29.52
N ASP A 57 20.79 6.69 30.77
CA ASP A 57 21.49 5.42 31.05
C ASP A 57 20.76 4.18 30.51
N ASN A 58 19.45 4.26 30.31
CA ASN A 58 18.64 3.21 29.70
C ASN A 58 18.65 3.21 28.16
N GLY A 59 19.40 4.12 27.55
CA GLY A 59 19.54 4.24 26.08
C GLY A 59 18.55 5.17 25.39
N MET A 60 17.55 5.71 26.11
CA MET A 60 16.60 6.68 25.54
C MET A 60 17.31 7.98 25.17
N ARG A 61 17.08 8.50 23.98
CA ARG A 61 17.63 9.80 23.55
C ARG A 61 16.69 10.93 23.92
N VAL A 62 17.25 11.98 24.49
CA VAL A 62 16.52 13.20 24.85
C VAL A 62 16.97 14.34 23.94
N ILE A 63 16.01 15.08 23.42
CA ILE A 63 16.21 16.28 22.59
C ILE A 63 15.44 17.42 23.23
N ILE A 64 16.10 18.54 23.51
CA ILE A 64 15.49 19.72 24.14
C ILE A 64 15.71 20.93 23.25
N VAL A 65 14.64 21.64 22.90
CA VAL A 65 14.66 22.88 22.15
C VAL A 65 14.01 23.98 22.98
N GLU A 66 14.82 24.95 23.43
CA GLU A 66 14.33 26.09 24.23
C GLU A 66 13.65 27.14 23.34
N ASN A 67 12.45 27.55 23.73
CA ASN A 67 11.74 28.66 23.09
C ASN A 67 10.82 29.37 24.09
N HIS A 68 11.21 30.55 24.53
CA HIS A 68 10.52 31.33 25.57
C HIS A 68 9.56 32.39 25.01
N LYS A 69 9.18 32.31 23.70
CA LYS A 69 8.28 33.30 23.07
C LYS A 69 6.86 33.22 23.61
N ILE A 70 6.39 32.02 23.92
CA ILE A 70 5.06 31.73 24.48
C ILE A 70 5.21 30.74 25.63
N PRO A 71 4.40 30.82 26.71
CA PRO A 71 4.54 29.98 27.87
C PRO A 71 3.89 28.58 27.64
N ILE A 72 4.26 27.91 26.56
CA ILE A 72 3.82 26.57 26.21
C ILE A 72 5.02 25.63 26.19
N VAL A 73 4.84 24.41 26.73
CA VAL A 73 5.81 23.33 26.62
C VAL A 73 5.13 22.12 25.98
N THR A 74 5.84 21.50 25.08
CA THR A 74 5.44 20.28 24.37
C THR A 74 6.42 19.15 24.72
N ALA A 75 5.89 17.97 24.99
CA ALA A 75 6.66 16.73 25.07
C ALA A 75 6.17 15.75 24.00
N GLN A 76 7.09 15.10 23.31
CA GLN A 76 6.81 13.96 22.45
C GLN A 76 7.71 12.79 22.82
N VAL A 77 7.12 11.66 23.07
CA VAL A 77 7.84 10.37 23.15
C VAL A 77 7.60 9.67 21.81
N ARG A 78 8.66 9.27 21.14
CA ARG A 78 8.60 8.55 19.87
C ARG A 78 9.50 7.33 19.92
N PHE A 79 9.01 6.23 19.37
CA PHE A 79 9.78 5.00 19.24
C PHE A 79 10.14 4.76 17.77
N ASP A 80 11.37 4.32 17.53
CA ASP A 80 11.83 3.95 16.19
C ASP A 80 11.39 2.51 15.91
N ILE A 81 10.20 2.38 15.36
CA ILE A 81 9.58 1.10 15.05
C ILE A 81 9.70 0.86 13.55
N PRO A 82 10.32 -0.25 13.11
CA PRO A 82 10.35 -0.61 11.71
C PRO A 82 8.96 -0.99 11.19
N PRO A 83 8.72 -0.93 9.87
CA PRO A 83 7.48 -1.44 9.28
C PRO A 83 7.34 -2.94 9.53
N ILE A 84 6.13 -3.38 9.88
CA ILE A 84 5.83 -4.77 10.27
C ILE A 84 4.65 -5.25 9.45
N MET A 85 4.77 -6.45 8.87
CA MET A 85 3.62 -7.17 8.31
C MET A 85 2.71 -7.64 9.44
N GLN A 86 1.44 -7.28 9.38
CA GLN A 86 0.43 -7.63 10.37
C GLN A 86 -0.33 -8.92 10.02
N GLY A 87 -0.33 -9.29 8.72
CA GLY A 87 -0.95 -10.51 8.21
C GLY A 87 -2.47 -10.55 8.44
N ASP A 88 -2.94 -11.66 8.96
CA ASP A 88 -4.37 -11.94 9.14
C ASP A 88 -5.11 -11.01 10.11
N ILE A 89 -4.37 -10.23 10.89
CA ILE A 89 -4.90 -9.27 11.87
C ILE A 89 -4.55 -7.82 11.49
N ALA A 90 -4.34 -7.55 10.18
CA ALA A 90 -3.98 -6.22 9.71
C ALA A 90 -4.97 -5.15 10.19
N GLY A 91 -4.43 -4.05 10.70
CA GLY A 91 -5.16 -2.92 11.29
C GLY A 91 -5.02 -2.80 12.80
N TYR A 92 -4.54 -3.83 13.51
CA TYR A 92 -4.40 -3.72 14.97
C TYR A 92 -3.44 -2.61 15.41
N GLN A 93 -2.41 -2.32 14.60
CA GLN A 93 -1.48 -1.22 14.88
C GLN A 93 -2.16 0.15 14.88
N ASP A 94 -3.17 0.34 14.04
CA ASP A 94 -3.90 1.60 13.97
C ASP A 94 -4.71 1.88 15.25
N LEU A 95 -5.09 0.81 15.97
CA LEU A 95 -5.77 0.92 17.27
C LEU A 95 -4.85 1.32 18.42
N VAL A 96 -3.52 1.08 18.31
CA VAL A 96 -2.57 1.36 19.40
C VAL A 96 -2.62 2.83 19.83
N GLY A 97 -2.59 3.74 18.85
CA GLY A 97 -2.57 5.17 19.11
C GLY A 97 -3.78 5.68 19.90
N GLU A 98 -4.97 5.24 19.51
CA GLU A 98 -6.21 5.60 20.17
C GLU A 98 -6.29 4.98 21.58
N LEU A 99 -5.94 3.71 21.69
CA LEU A 99 -6.05 2.96 22.93
C LEU A 99 -4.97 3.30 23.96
N LEU A 100 -3.83 3.87 23.51
CA LEU A 100 -2.76 4.28 24.39
C LEU A 100 -3.24 5.28 25.48
N THR A 101 -4.17 6.15 25.14
CA THR A 101 -4.77 7.13 26.07
C THR A 101 -6.11 6.68 26.65
N SER A 102 -6.52 5.45 26.42
CA SER A 102 -7.84 4.95 26.84
C SER A 102 -7.87 4.36 28.25
N GLY A 103 -6.74 4.30 28.95
CA GLY A 103 -6.68 3.86 30.33
C GLY A 103 -5.26 3.46 30.76
N THR A 104 -5.04 3.56 32.06
CA THR A 104 -3.78 3.16 32.70
C THR A 104 -4.07 2.30 33.93
N ALA A 105 -3.03 1.86 34.62
CA ALA A 105 -3.19 1.19 35.90
C ALA A 105 -3.81 2.08 37.02
N ARG A 106 -3.80 3.43 36.86
CA ARG A 106 -4.25 4.40 37.85
C ARG A 106 -5.50 5.17 37.46
N HIS A 107 -5.67 5.45 36.17
CA HIS A 107 -6.77 6.29 35.67
C HIS A 107 -7.55 5.58 34.56
N SER A 108 -8.88 5.70 34.62
CA SER A 108 -9.74 5.33 33.48
C SER A 108 -9.64 6.37 32.38
N LYS A 109 -10.23 6.06 31.20
CA LYS A 109 -10.29 7.00 30.05
C LYS A 109 -10.95 8.32 30.48
N GLU A 110 -12.09 8.28 31.14
CA GLU A 110 -12.81 9.47 31.59
C GLU A 110 -11.98 10.33 32.52
N GLN A 111 -11.23 9.69 33.46
CA GLN A 111 -10.32 10.42 34.36
C GLN A 111 -9.15 11.06 33.63
N ILE A 112 -8.61 10.38 32.59
CA ILE A 112 -7.55 10.95 31.74
C ILE A 112 -8.11 12.16 30.99
N ASP A 113 -9.30 12.05 30.38
CA ASP A 113 -9.93 13.13 29.64
C ASP A 113 -10.22 14.32 30.58
N GLU A 114 -10.76 14.10 31.78
CA GLU A 114 -10.99 15.16 32.80
C GLU A 114 -9.69 15.85 33.24
N LEU A 115 -8.60 15.09 33.39
CA LEU A 115 -7.29 15.66 33.73
C LEU A 115 -6.74 16.52 32.57
N VAL A 116 -6.81 16.03 31.34
CA VAL A 116 -6.37 16.77 30.14
C VAL A 116 -7.14 18.06 29.98
N ASP A 117 -8.47 18.01 30.07
CA ASP A 117 -9.34 19.18 29.98
C ASP A 117 -9.11 20.17 31.13
N GLY A 118 -9.03 19.67 32.36
CA GLY A 118 -8.78 20.49 33.56
C GLY A 118 -7.43 21.20 33.56
N LEU A 119 -6.43 20.61 32.90
CA LEU A 119 -5.09 21.21 32.75
C LEU A 119 -5.01 22.12 31.51
N GLY A 120 -6.04 22.15 30.65
CA GLY A 120 -5.97 22.83 29.36
C GLY A 120 -4.84 22.27 28.51
N ALA A 121 -4.68 20.98 28.52
CA ALA A 121 -3.60 20.27 27.84
C ALA A 121 -4.12 19.58 26.56
N GLN A 122 -3.18 19.13 25.75
CA GLN A 122 -3.43 18.17 24.66
C GLN A 122 -2.64 16.91 24.97
N LEU A 123 -3.25 15.74 24.77
CA LEU A 123 -2.62 14.45 24.87
C LEU A 123 -3.13 13.58 23.72
N ALA A 124 -2.22 13.06 22.90
CA ALA A 124 -2.58 12.27 21.73
C ALA A 124 -1.58 11.12 21.51
N GLY A 125 -2.08 9.91 21.41
CA GLY A 125 -1.29 8.72 21.11
C GLY A 125 -1.18 8.47 19.60
N SER A 126 -0.12 7.76 19.20
CA SER A 126 0.09 7.18 17.89
C SER A 126 0.63 5.75 18.07
N ASN A 127 0.66 4.96 17.01
CA ASN A 127 1.23 3.62 17.07
C ASN A 127 2.74 3.60 17.38
N ASP A 128 3.41 4.73 17.25
CA ASP A 128 4.85 4.89 17.47
C ASP A 128 5.19 5.86 18.60
N GLY A 129 4.20 6.31 19.40
CA GLY A 129 4.48 7.18 20.52
C GLY A 129 3.31 8.00 21.04
N ILE A 130 3.63 9.08 21.74
CA ILE A 130 2.65 9.98 22.34
C ILE A 130 3.14 11.42 22.32
N TYR A 131 2.20 12.34 22.15
CA TYR A 131 2.40 13.79 22.17
C TYR A 131 1.59 14.40 23.32
N ALA A 132 2.19 15.36 24.03
CA ALA A 132 1.49 16.19 25.00
C ALA A 132 1.94 17.66 24.92
N SER A 133 1.01 18.58 25.18
CA SER A 133 1.29 20.03 25.19
C SER A 133 0.43 20.74 26.21
N SER A 134 0.99 21.70 26.91
CA SER A 134 0.23 22.58 27.82
C SER A 134 0.95 23.88 28.12
N LEU A 135 0.29 24.75 28.86
CA LEU A 135 0.97 25.90 29.47
C LEU A 135 2.05 25.39 30.45
N LYS A 136 3.20 26.12 30.52
CA LYS A 136 4.34 25.80 31.38
C LYS A 136 3.94 25.53 32.83
N ARG A 137 3.03 26.33 33.40
CA ARG A 137 2.56 26.18 34.79
C ARG A 137 1.93 24.82 35.10
N ASN A 138 1.33 24.17 34.09
CA ASN A 138 0.64 22.88 34.22
C ASN A 138 1.51 21.71 33.72
N PHE A 139 2.65 22.01 33.06
CA PHE A 139 3.41 21.02 32.30
C PHE A 139 3.96 19.88 33.15
N THR A 140 4.30 20.12 34.42
CA THR A 140 4.74 19.05 35.32
C THR A 140 3.65 17.98 35.50
N GLN A 141 2.40 18.37 35.67
CA GLN A 141 1.25 17.46 35.81
C GLN A 141 0.96 16.73 34.50
N VAL A 142 1.10 17.43 33.37
CA VAL A 142 0.95 16.82 32.03
C VAL A 142 2.07 15.80 31.79
N MET A 143 3.28 16.07 32.25
CA MET A 143 4.40 15.16 32.14
C MET A 143 4.24 13.92 33.04
N ASP A 144 3.64 14.07 34.25
CA ASP A 144 3.24 12.96 35.12
C ASP A 144 2.26 12.03 34.38
N LEU A 145 1.23 12.62 33.72
CA LEU A 145 0.22 11.87 32.95
C LEU A 145 0.81 11.22 31.69
N LEU A 146 1.64 11.95 30.93
CA LEU A 146 2.32 11.41 29.74
C LEU A 146 3.18 10.20 30.11
N TYR A 147 3.99 10.29 31.17
CA TYR A 147 4.82 9.20 31.65
C TYR A 147 3.96 8.01 32.08
N GLU A 148 2.86 8.27 32.80
CA GLU A 148 1.93 7.21 33.20
C GLU A 148 1.36 6.46 32.02
N VAL A 149 0.89 7.17 31.00
CA VAL A 149 0.36 6.58 29.77
C VAL A 149 1.43 5.75 29.05
N VAL A 150 2.64 6.31 28.87
CA VAL A 150 3.72 5.58 28.17
C VAL A 150 4.16 4.33 28.93
N SER A 151 4.16 4.37 30.26
CA SER A 151 4.75 3.32 31.10
C SER A 151 3.75 2.27 31.60
N SER A 152 2.45 2.57 31.60
CA SER A 152 1.44 1.73 32.27
C SER A 152 0.06 1.74 31.61
N ALA A 153 -0.01 2.00 30.29
CA ALA A 153 -1.25 1.81 29.52
C ALA A 153 -1.76 0.37 29.68
N ASN A 154 -3.05 0.19 29.89
CA ASN A 154 -3.66 -1.11 30.17
C ASN A 154 -4.66 -1.57 29.10
N PHE A 155 -5.00 -0.73 28.13
CA PHE A 155 -5.87 -1.05 27.00
C PHE A 155 -7.19 -1.72 27.43
N PRO A 156 -8.14 -1.03 28.09
CA PRO A 156 -9.36 -1.63 28.59
C PRO A 156 -10.16 -2.31 27.49
N ASN A 157 -10.73 -3.48 27.77
CA ASN A 157 -11.40 -4.30 26.76
C ASN A 157 -12.63 -3.61 26.14
N ASP A 158 -13.39 -2.87 26.94
CA ASP A 158 -14.54 -2.12 26.48
C ASP A 158 -14.15 -0.96 25.53
N GLU A 159 -13.03 -0.29 25.81
CA GLU A 159 -12.49 0.75 24.91
C GLU A 159 -11.93 0.14 23.62
N PHE A 160 -11.28 -1.04 23.72
CA PHE A 160 -10.82 -1.80 22.56
C PHE A 160 -12.01 -2.14 21.63
N GLU A 161 -13.11 -2.69 22.16
CA GLU A 161 -14.28 -3.02 21.33
C GLU A 161 -14.93 -1.80 20.69
N LYS A 162 -14.97 -0.66 21.40
CA LYS A 162 -15.43 0.62 20.85
C LYS A 162 -14.54 1.12 19.72
N ALA A 163 -13.22 1.09 19.91
CA ALA A 163 -12.23 1.53 18.91
C ALA A 163 -12.28 0.62 17.67
N LYS A 164 -12.31 -0.71 17.86
CA LYS A 164 -12.45 -1.71 16.80
C LYS A 164 -13.72 -1.48 15.97
N THR A 165 -14.86 -1.26 16.64
CA THR A 165 -16.15 -0.99 15.97
C THR A 165 -16.08 0.30 15.12
N ARG A 166 -15.47 1.37 15.65
CA ARG A 166 -15.28 2.61 14.89
C ARG A 166 -14.38 2.37 13.66
N MET A 167 -13.27 1.65 13.83
CA MET A 167 -12.35 1.34 12.73
C MET A 167 -13.05 0.52 11.65
N MET A 168 -13.80 -0.50 12.00
CA MET A 168 -14.59 -1.29 11.03
C MET A 168 -15.58 -0.42 10.27
N SER A 169 -16.27 0.50 10.96
CA SER A 169 -17.17 1.45 10.30
C SER A 169 -16.44 2.39 9.33
N GLN A 170 -15.23 2.84 9.69
CA GLN A 170 -14.39 3.66 8.80
C GLN A 170 -13.91 2.89 7.58
N ILE A 171 -13.52 1.61 7.76
CA ILE A 171 -13.13 0.71 6.66
C ILE A 171 -14.32 0.52 5.70
N GLY A 172 -15.53 0.29 6.21
CA GLY A 172 -16.74 0.21 5.39
C GLY A 172 -17.03 1.49 4.62
N ALA A 173 -16.97 2.65 5.29
CA ALA A 173 -17.20 3.96 4.67
C ALA A 173 -16.15 4.33 3.61
N ARG A 174 -14.91 3.83 3.73
CA ARG A 174 -13.83 4.01 2.75
C ARG A 174 -14.24 3.56 1.34
N ALA A 175 -15.04 2.50 1.24
CA ALA A 175 -15.52 1.98 -0.04
C ALA A 175 -16.39 2.98 -0.83
N ASP A 176 -16.85 4.05 -0.19
CA ASP A 176 -17.67 5.10 -0.82
C ASP A 176 -16.89 6.34 -1.26
N ASP A 177 -15.60 6.42 -0.90
CA ASP A 177 -14.73 7.57 -1.20
C ASP A 177 -13.67 7.19 -2.25
N PRO A 178 -13.78 7.71 -3.50
CA PRO A 178 -12.82 7.39 -4.57
C PRO A 178 -11.37 7.76 -4.26
N ASP A 179 -11.12 8.83 -3.50
CA ASP A 179 -9.76 9.23 -3.12
C ASP A 179 -9.17 8.27 -2.09
N GLN A 180 -9.96 7.80 -1.12
CA GLN A 180 -9.53 6.79 -0.16
C GLN A 180 -9.28 5.44 -0.84
N ILE A 181 -10.17 5.02 -1.76
CA ILE A 181 -9.96 3.82 -2.58
C ILE A 181 -8.65 3.95 -3.36
N ALA A 182 -8.44 5.07 -4.06
CA ALA A 182 -7.22 5.31 -4.83
C ALA A 182 -5.95 5.35 -3.94
N SER A 183 -6.07 5.73 -2.68
CA SER A 183 -4.96 5.68 -1.71
C SER A 183 -4.63 4.24 -1.33
N VAL A 184 -5.61 3.47 -0.86
CA VAL A 184 -5.42 2.09 -0.40
C VAL A 184 -4.96 1.18 -1.53
N VAL A 185 -5.68 1.18 -2.65
CA VAL A 185 -5.33 0.38 -3.83
C VAL A 185 -3.99 0.83 -4.42
N GLY A 186 -3.73 2.15 -4.40
CA GLY A 186 -2.45 2.72 -4.84
C GLY A 186 -1.27 2.18 -4.03
N HIS A 187 -1.35 2.13 -2.70
CA HIS A 187 -0.32 1.53 -1.85
C HIS A 187 -0.15 0.04 -2.14
N ALA A 188 -1.25 -0.72 -2.20
CA ALA A 188 -1.21 -2.14 -2.53
C ALA A 188 -0.54 -2.42 -3.88
N LEU A 189 -0.78 -1.58 -4.90
CA LEU A 189 -0.19 -1.72 -6.23
C LEU A 189 1.26 -1.24 -6.31
N THR A 190 1.64 -0.25 -5.49
CA THR A 190 3.00 0.30 -5.45
C THR A 190 3.95 -0.63 -4.73
N PHE A 191 3.56 -1.09 -3.55
CA PHE A 191 4.44 -1.85 -2.67
C PHE A 191 4.19 -3.36 -2.69
N GLY A 192 3.01 -3.80 -3.14
CA GLY A 192 2.56 -5.19 -3.03
C GLY A 192 1.94 -5.46 -1.65
N LYS A 193 0.89 -6.28 -1.60
CA LYS A 193 0.19 -6.62 -0.35
C LYS A 193 1.04 -7.41 0.65
N ASN A 194 2.11 -8.05 0.17
CA ASN A 194 3.07 -8.80 1.00
C ASN A 194 4.20 -7.92 1.57
N TYR A 195 4.07 -6.60 1.46
CA TYR A 195 4.99 -5.62 2.01
C TYR A 195 4.26 -4.68 2.96
N PRO A 196 4.83 -4.29 4.11
CA PRO A 196 4.10 -3.53 5.14
C PRO A 196 3.41 -2.25 4.63
N HIS A 197 4.04 -1.51 3.72
CA HIS A 197 3.45 -0.29 3.16
C HIS A 197 2.33 -0.55 2.14
N GLY A 198 2.21 -1.78 1.65
CA GLY A 198 1.16 -2.19 0.71
C GLY A 198 0.10 -3.10 1.32
N GLU A 199 0.27 -3.50 2.58
CA GLU A 199 -0.70 -4.30 3.32
C GLU A 199 -2.02 -3.54 3.48
N VAL A 200 -3.13 -4.23 3.32
CA VAL A 200 -4.46 -3.61 3.34
C VAL A 200 -5.26 -4.09 4.55
N THR A 201 -5.63 -3.15 5.40
CA THR A 201 -6.60 -3.40 6.46
C THR A 201 -8.00 -3.57 5.88
N THR A 202 -8.66 -4.67 6.20
CA THR A 202 -10.02 -4.99 5.80
C THR A 202 -10.90 -5.23 7.03
N GLU A 203 -12.24 -5.26 6.84
CA GLU A 203 -13.15 -5.65 7.92
C GLU A 203 -12.85 -7.07 8.42
N ALA A 204 -12.46 -7.97 7.50
CA ALA A 204 -12.13 -9.36 7.83
C ALA A 204 -10.86 -9.48 8.68
N THR A 205 -9.80 -8.75 8.34
CA THR A 205 -8.55 -8.75 9.14
C THR A 205 -8.75 -8.04 10.47
N MET A 206 -9.37 -6.87 10.47
CA MET A 206 -9.70 -6.14 11.70
C MET A 206 -10.64 -6.96 12.62
N GLY A 207 -11.56 -7.73 12.03
CA GLY A 207 -12.46 -8.61 12.77
C GLY A 207 -11.73 -9.67 13.60
N LYS A 208 -10.58 -10.15 13.11
CA LYS A 208 -9.74 -11.16 13.79
C LYS A 208 -8.83 -10.57 14.87
N ALA A 209 -8.47 -9.28 14.77
CA ALA A 209 -7.61 -8.63 15.76
C ALA A 209 -8.26 -8.62 17.16
N ASP A 210 -7.47 -8.89 18.18
CA ASP A 210 -7.91 -8.84 19.57
C ASP A 210 -7.13 -7.79 20.39
N ARG A 211 -7.61 -7.56 21.61
CA ARG A 211 -6.98 -6.59 22.54
C ARG A 211 -5.54 -6.98 22.89
N ASP A 212 -5.24 -8.27 22.95
CA ASP A 212 -3.93 -8.75 23.33
C ASP A 212 -2.90 -8.51 22.21
N ASP A 213 -3.29 -8.50 20.93
CA ASP A 213 -2.41 -8.12 19.83
C ASP A 213 -1.91 -6.68 19.99
N VAL A 214 -2.82 -5.75 20.28
CA VAL A 214 -2.50 -4.33 20.55
C VAL A 214 -1.60 -4.19 21.78
N TYR A 215 -1.91 -4.92 22.86
CA TYR A 215 -1.15 -4.87 24.10
C TYR A 215 0.25 -5.46 23.94
N GLN A 216 0.39 -6.55 23.16
CA GLN A 216 1.70 -7.15 22.84
C GLN A 216 2.56 -6.19 22.02
N TYR A 217 1.99 -5.53 21.01
CA TYR A 217 2.69 -4.52 20.22
C TYR A 217 3.28 -3.42 21.12
N TYR A 218 2.46 -2.82 21.99
CA TYR A 218 2.92 -1.82 22.97
C TYR A 218 4.06 -2.36 23.83
N ARG A 219 3.92 -3.54 24.40
CA ARG A 219 4.94 -4.14 25.28
C ARG A 219 6.25 -4.42 24.56
N TYR A 220 6.20 -4.79 23.29
CA TYR A 220 7.39 -5.12 22.49
C TYR A 220 8.13 -3.88 22.00
N PHE A 221 7.41 -2.88 21.51
CA PHE A 221 8.02 -1.75 20.83
C PHE A 221 8.21 -0.49 21.69
N PHE A 222 7.48 -0.32 22.78
CA PHE A 222 7.65 0.84 23.64
C PHE A 222 8.79 0.61 24.62
N GLN A 223 10.01 0.60 24.08
CA GLN A 223 11.24 0.30 24.79
C GLN A 223 12.19 1.50 24.79
N PRO A 224 12.87 1.82 25.92
CA PRO A 224 13.70 3.01 26.03
C PRO A 224 14.85 3.06 25.00
N LYS A 225 15.44 1.93 24.63
CA LYS A 225 16.53 1.87 23.64
C LYS A 225 16.15 2.34 22.24
N GLN A 226 14.86 2.27 21.91
CA GLN A 226 14.29 2.73 20.64
C GLN A 226 13.59 4.08 20.81
N GLY A 227 13.60 4.63 22.04
CA GLY A 227 12.81 5.79 22.43
C GLY A 227 13.56 7.10 22.29
N TYR A 228 12.82 8.10 21.87
CA TYR A 228 13.22 9.51 21.83
C TYR A 228 12.24 10.31 22.67
N LEU A 229 12.76 11.12 23.60
CA LEU A 229 11.99 12.14 24.32
C LEU A 229 12.35 13.52 23.75
N VAL A 230 11.39 14.18 23.16
CA VAL A 230 11.56 15.51 22.58
C VAL A 230 10.80 16.53 23.42
N LEU A 231 11.49 17.51 23.98
CA LEU A 231 10.92 18.61 24.79
C LEU A 231 11.14 19.94 24.05
N VAL A 232 10.07 20.67 23.85
CA VAL A 232 10.11 21.94 23.07
C VAL A 232 9.28 23.00 23.77
N GLY A 233 9.78 24.23 23.84
CA GLY A 233 9.02 25.38 24.30
C GLY A 233 9.64 26.13 25.46
N ASP A 234 8.79 26.68 26.33
CA ASP A 234 9.24 27.48 27.47
C ASP A 234 9.81 26.60 28.61
N ILE A 235 10.88 25.91 28.29
CA ILE A 235 11.64 25.02 29.19
C ILE A 235 13.13 25.20 28.94
N THR A 236 13.91 25.37 29.99
CA THR A 236 15.36 25.42 29.87
C THR A 236 15.95 24.02 29.69
N ALA A 237 17.13 23.93 29.06
CA ALA A 237 17.84 22.66 28.91
C ALA A 237 18.08 21.96 30.27
N LYS A 238 18.33 22.73 31.32
CA LYS A 238 18.51 22.20 32.69
C LYS A 238 17.21 21.62 33.28
N GLU A 239 16.09 22.34 33.11
CA GLU A 239 14.76 21.85 33.54
C GLU A 239 14.37 20.60 32.77
N GLY A 240 14.54 20.60 31.43
CA GLY A 240 14.24 19.45 30.57
C GLY A 240 15.09 18.24 30.89
N GLU A 241 16.40 18.43 31.17
CA GLU A 241 17.29 17.33 31.58
C GLU A 241 16.86 16.74 32.94
N ALA A 242 16.55 17.58 33.91
CA ALA A 242 16.07 17.14 35.23
C ALA A 242 14.73 16.36 35.10
N MET A 243 13.83 16.85 34.25
CA MET A 243 12.54 16.21 33.97
C MET A 243 12.72 14.86 33.26
N ALA A 244 13.54 14.81 32.21
CA ALA A 244 13.84 13.56 31.52
C ALA A 244 14.42 12.49 32.44
N LYS A 245 15.39 12.88 33.28
CA LYS A 245 15.99 11.97 34.28
C LYS A 245 14.98 11.53 35.35
N LYS A 246 14.12 12.43 35.84
CA LYS A 246 13.09 12.11 36.83
C LYS A 246 12.10 11.05 36.31
N TYR A 247 11.58 11.20 35.12
CA TYR A 247 10.53 10.34 34.58
C TYR A 247 11.07 9.12 33.86
N PHE A 248 12.04 9.30 32.99
CA PHE A 248 12.51 8.23 32.10
C PHE A 248 13.88 7.65 32.49
N GLY A 249 14.63 8.27 33.40
CA GLY A 249 15.99 7.83 33.75
C GLY A 249 16.08 6.38 34.26
N THR A 250 15.07 5.93 34.99
CA THR A 250 15.00 4.57 35.53
C THR A 250 13.96 3.68 34.83
N TRP A 251 13.29 4.22 33.81
CA TRP A 251 12.29 3.46 33.06
C TRP A 251 12.94 2.32 32.27
N LYS A 252 12.41 1.12 32.44
CA LYS A 252 12.96 -0.11 31.83
C LYS A 252 12.21 -0.54 30.56
N GLY A 253 11.17 0.22 30.17
CA GLY A 253 10.23 -0.17 29.12
C GLY A 253 9.05 -0.97 29.69
N ALA A 254 8.11 -1.30 28.83
CA ALA A 254 7.07 -2.25 29.15
C ALA A 254 7.68 -3.66 29.31
N GLU A 255 7.15 -4.48 30.22
CA GLU A 255 7.61 -5.86 30.35
C GLU A 255 7.26 -6.66 29.12
N VAL A 256 8.28 -7.12 28.39
CA VAL A 256 8.07 -7.99 27.22
C VAL A 256 7.54 -9.33 27.71
N PRO A 257 6.39 -9.82 27.18
CA PRO A 257 5.87 -11.11 27.58
C PRO A 257 6.80 -12.21 27.11
N VAL A 258 7.12 -13.06 28.07
CA VAL A 258 7.96 -14.24 27.84
C VAL A 258 7.05 -15.45 27.94
N THR A 259 6.94 -16.24 26.86
CA THR A 259 6.37 -17.58 26.90
C THR A 259 7.49 -18.59 27.09
N LYS A 260 7.16 -19.78 27.60
CA LYS A 260 8.14 -20.85 27.66
C LYS A 260 7.93 -21.82 26.52
N ASP A 261 9.02 -22.20 25.83
CA ASP A 261 9.00 -23.30 24.87
C ASP A 261 8.80 -24.66 25.60
N GLU A 262 8.67 -25.72 24.79
CA GLU A 262 8.50 -27.08 25.33
C GLU A 262 9.66 -27.55 26.16
N GLN A 263 10.83 -26.93 26.05
CA GLN A 263 12.04 -27.21 26.81
C GLN A 263 12.16 -26.31 28.06
N GLY A 264 11.21 -25.36 28.28
CA GLY A 264 11.17 -24.45 29.40
C GLY A 264 12.05 -23.20 29.26
N HIS A 265 12.57 -22.91 28.04
CA HIS A 265 13.31 -21.68 27.76
C HIS A 265 12.34 -20.52 27.56
N ASP A 266 12.77 -19.34 27.93
CA ASP A 266 12.03 -18.12 27.72
C ASP A 266 12.06 -17.72 26.22
N VAL A 267 10.89 -17.70 25.59
CA VAL A 267 10.70 -17.28 24.19
C VAL A 267 9.86 -16.00 24.17
N VAL A 268 10.39 -14.96 23.57
CA VAL A 268 9.60 -13.76 23.26
C VAL A 268 8.68 -14.10 22.09
N LYS A 269 7.38 -13.83 22.23
CA LYS A 269 6.42 -14.04 21.12
C LYS A 269 6.94 -13.28 19.89
N ASP A 270 7.22 -14.00 18.83
CA ASP A 270 7.56 -13.40 17.55
C ASP A 270 6.31 -12.71 17.00
N LEU A 271 6.39 -11.41 16.75
CA LEU A 271 5.30 -10.62 16.15
C LEU A 271 5.25 -10.77 14.61
N GLY A 272 6.00 -11.72 14.09
CA GLY A 272 6.11 -11.99 12.68
C GLY A 272 7.31 -11.28 12.02
N PRO A 273 7.58 -11.57 10.76
CA PRO A 273 8.71 -10.96 10.05
C PRO A 273 8.47 -9.47 9.89
N ILE A 274 9.44 -8.67 10.27
CA ILE A 274 9.43 -7.21 10.12
C ILE A 274 9.18 -6.86 8.65
N ILE A 275 9.99 -7.43 7.75
CA ILE A 275 9.76 -7.42 6.31
C ILE A 275 10.06 -8.82 5.78
N PRO A 276 9.09 -9.50 5.14
CA PRO A 276 9.30 -10.84 4.60
C PRO A 276 10.48 -10.88 3.63
N ALA A 277 11.27 -11.93 3.71
CA ALA A 277 12.38 -12.13 2.78
C ALA A 277 11.84 -12.19 1.34
N GLY A 278 12.42 -11.39 0.44
CA GLY A 278 12.01 -11.33 -0.97
C GLY A 278 10.78 -10.44 -1.28
N ALA A 279 10.13 -9.85 -0.28
CA ALA A 279 8.96 -8.99 -0.45
C ALA A 279 9.28 -7.56 -0.94
N GLN A 280 10.52 -7.27 -1.32
CA GLN A 280 10.91 -5.92 -1.78
C GLN A 280 10.07 -5.47 -2.98
N PRO A 281 9.43 -4.30 -2.92
CA PRO A 281 8.66 -3.75 -4.03
C PRO A 281 9.52 -3.62 -5.30
N ARG A 282 8.92 -3.94 -6.43
CA ARG A 282 9.59 -3.91 -7.74
C ARG A 282 8.82 -3.06 -8.72
N LEU A 283 9.54 -2.38 -9.59
CA LEU A 283 8.94 -1.70 -10.73
C LEU A 283 8.15 -2.70 -11.60
N PRO A 284 6.96 -2.35 -12.07
CA PRO A 284 6.30 -3.09 -13.13
C PRO A 284 7.21 -3.26 -14.34
N LYS A 285 7.10 -4.35 -15.08
CA LYS A 285 7.88 -4.55 -16.32
C LYS A 285 7.51 -3.54 -17.41
N ASP A 286 6.25 -3.14 -17.42
CA ASP A 286 5.61 -2.30 -18.44
C ASP A 286 4.60 -1.36 -17.78
N VAL A 287 4.11 -0.38 -18.57
CA VAL A 287 2.97 0.44 -18.16
C VAL A 287 1.71 -0.41 -18.12
N ARG A 288 1.10 -0.49 -16.95
CA ARG A 288 -0.17 -1.19 -16.73
C ARG A 288 -1.25 -0.23 -16.26
N VAL A 289 -2.49 -0.52 -16.66
CA VAL A 289 -3.67 0.23 -16.22
C VAL A 289 -4.45 -0.63 -15.23
N ALA A 290 -4.60 -0.12 -14.01
CA ALA A 290 -5.43 -0.65 -12.94
C ALA A 290 -6.70 0.19 -12.82
N PHE A 291 -7.85 -0.45 -12.65
CA PHE A 291 -9.13 0.23 -12.58
C PHE A 291 -9.97 -0.30 -11.42
N VAL A 292 -10.53 0.59 -10.61
CA VAL A 292 -11.54 0.26 -9.61
C VAL A 292 -12.88 0.85 -10.05
N ASP A 293 -13.87 -0.01 -10.19
CA ASP A 293 -15.20 0.39 -10.65
C ASP A 293 -16.00 1.08 -9.55
N ARG A 294 -16.47 2.28 -9.85
CA ARG A 294 -17.41 3.08 -9.04
C ARG A 294 -18.58 3.53 -9.92
N PRO A 295 -19.59 2.66 -10.10
CA PRO A 295 -20.73 2.95 -10.97
C PRO A 295 -21.42 4.25 -10.59
N GLY A 296 -21.69 5.08 -11.60
CA GLY A 296 -22.36 6.37 -11.41
C GLY A 296 -21.49 7.50 -10.87
N SER A 297 -20.19 7.30 -10.68
CA SER A 297 -19.26 8.39 -10.34
C SER A 297 -19.19 9.42 -11.46
N ALA A 298 -19.40 10.71 -11.14
CA ALA A 298 -19.30 11.80 -12.10
C ALA A 298 -17.85 12.17 -12.47
N GLN A 299 -16.90 11.76 -11.62
CA GLN A 299 -15.47 12.02 -11.77
C GLN A 299 -14.67 10.75 -11.60
N SER A 300 -13.49 10.73 -12.20
CA SER A 300 -12.47 9.72 -12.00
C SER A 300 -11.30 10.28 -11.21
N VAL A 301 -10.78 9.51 -10.26
CA VAL A 301 -9.50 9.76 -9.60
C VAL A 301 -8.42 9.01 -10.36
N ILE A 302 -7.38 9.71 -10.80
CA ILE A 302 -6.24 9.17 -11.53
C ILE A 302 -5.01 9.25 -10.65
N LYS A 303 -4.24 8.16 -10.54
CA LYS A 303 -2.90 8.14 -9.94
C LYS A 303 -1.93 7.37 -10.84
N VAL A 304 -0.77 7.93 -11.10
CA VAL A 304 0.39 7.25 -11.71
C VAL A 304 1.36 6.92 -10.59
N LEU A 305 1.72 5.66 -10.44
CA LEU A 305 2.34 5.10 -9.24
C LEU A 305 3.52 4.19 -9.60
N PHE A 306 4.61 4.27 -8.84
CA PHE A 306 5.68 3.27 -8.84
C PHE A 306 6.54 3.37 -7.56
N PRO A 307 7.17 2.26 -7.11
CA PRO A 307 8.15 2.29 -6.02
C PRO A 307 9.46 2.93 -6.49
N VAL A 308 10.20 3.57 -5.57
CA VAL A 308 11.46 4.26 -5.86
C VAL A 308 12.50 3.91 -4.79
N ASP A 309 13.75 3.60 -5.21
CA ASP A 309 14.86 3.47 -4.28
C ASP A 309 15.42 4.86 -3.94
N LEU A 310 14.68 5.59 -3.13
CA LEU A 310 15.07 6.90 -2.60
C LEU A 310 14.99 6.87 -1.07
N LYS A 311 16.14 7.01 -0.43
CA LYS A 311 16.25 7.08 1.04
C LYS A 311 16.42 8.51 1.52
N PRO A 312 16.03 8.86 2.77
CA PRO A 312 16.20 10.20 3.33
C PRO A 312 17.66 10.69 3.33
N ASN A 313 18.64 9.79 3.50
CA ASN A 313 20.07 10.08 3.47
C ASN A 313 20.70 9.91 2.08
N ASP A 314 19.91 9.73 1.01
CA ASP A 314 20.45 9.62 -0.36
C ASP A 314 21.16 10.92 -0.75
N PRO A 315 22.37 10.84 -1.34
CA PRO A 315 23.10 12.01 -1.81
C PRO A 315 22.32 12.90 -2.78
N MET A 316 21.33 12.34 -3.48
CA MET A 316 20.48 13.06 -4.43
C MET A 316 19.12 13.47 -3.84
N ALA A 317 18.88 13.32 -2.54
CA ALA A 317 17.61 13.65 -1.91
C ALA A 317 17.16 15.11 -2.15
N THR A 318 18.10 16.07 -2.08
CA THR A 318 17.79 17.48 -2.36
C THR A 318 17.41 17.70 -3.83
N GLN A 319 18.10 17.04 -4.76
CA GLN A 319 17.80 17.12 -6.19
C GLN A 319 16.46 16.47 -6.53
N ALA A 320 16.12 15.35 -5.87
CA ALA A 320 14.83 14.69 -5.99
C ALA A 320 13.68 15.58 -5.49
N GLN A 321 13.90 16.31 -4.40
CA GLN A 321 12.91 17.30 -3.91
C GLN A 321 12.70 18.44 -4.90
N VAL A 322 13.78 19.00 -5.49
CA VAL A 322 13.70 20.04 -6.53
C VAL A 322 12.97 19.51 -7.76
N LEU A 323 13.32 18.31 -8.23
CA LEU A 323 12.65 17.63 -9.34
C LEU A 323 11.14 17.54 -9.11
N ASN A 324 10.72 17.02 -7.97
CA ASN A 324 9.30 16.87 -7.65
C ASN A 324 8.60 18.23 -7.50
N THR A 325 9.27 19.23 -6.94
CA THR A 325 8.72 20.60 -6.82
C THR A 325 8.41 21.18 -8.20
N ILE A 326 9.27 20.94 -9.21
CA ILE A 326 9.03 21.39 -10.59
C ILE A 326 7.90 20.59 -11.24
N LEU A 327 7.83 19.27 -11.01
CA LEU A 327 6.84 18.40 -11.64
C LEU A 327 5.43 18.66 -11.13
N GLY A 328 5.21 18.54 -9.81
CA GLY A 328 3.86 18.63 -9.23
C GLY A 328 3.83 18.85 -7.71
N GLY A 329 4.99 18.85 -7.04
CA GLY A 329 5.09 19.10 -5.59
C GLY A 329 5.09 20.60 -5.21
N GLY A 330 5.22 21.47 -6.21
CA GLY A 330 5.11 22.93 -6.05
C GLY A 330 3.66 23.39 -6.02
N VAL A 331 3.52 24.72 -5.89
CA VAL A 331 2.21 25.38 -6.02
C VAL A 331 1.87 25.63 -7.51
N PHE A 332 1.10 26.63 -7.86
CA PHE A 332 0.52 26.93 -9.17
C PHE A 332 1.46 26.84 -10.40
N ASN A 333 2.76 26.96 -10.21
CA ASN A 333 3.74 26.96 -11.32
C ASN A 333 4.36 25.57 -11.60
N ALA A 334 3.94 24.52 -10.90
CA ALA A 334 4.38 23.17 -11.19
C ALA A 334 3.82 22.69 -12.55
N ARG A 335 4.59 21.87 -13.29
CA ARG A 335 4.22 21.44 -14.67
C ARG A 335 2.84 20.79 -14.73
N LEU A 336 2.54 19.88 -13.81
CA LEU A 336 1.23 19.21 -13.78
C LEU A 336 0.09 20.20 -13.57
N MET A 337 0.30 21.19 -12.67
CA MET A 337 -0.71 22.22 -12.42
C MET A 337 -0.91 23.13 -13.65
N GLN A 338 0.17 23.57 -14.28
CA GLN A 338 0.10 24.38 -15.49
C GLN A 338 -0.59 23.65 -16.64
N ASN A 339 -0.21 22.40 -16.90
CA ASN A 339 -0.78 21.61 -17.99
C ASN A 339 -2.26 21.29 -17.75
N LEU A 340 -2.57 20.58 -16.63
CA LEU A 340 -3.90 19.98 -16.43
C LEU A 340 -4.95 20.98 -15.96
N ARG A 341 -4.56 22.00 -15.19
CA ARG A 341 -5.47 23.03 -14.68
C ARG A 341 -5.52 24.25 -15.58
N GLU A 342 -4.37 24.92 -15.78
CA GLU A 342 -4.35 26.22 -16.46
C GLU A 342 -4.56 26.08 -17.97
N ASP A 343 -3.84 25.15 -18.64
CA ASP A 343 -3.91 25.02 -20.09
C ASP A 343 -5.12 24.18 -20.54
N LYS A 344 -5.42 23.08 -19.87
CA LYS A 344 -6.46 22.13 -20.29
C LYS A 344 -7.80 22.30 -19.58
N GLY A 345 -7.81 22.84 -18.36
CA GLY A 345 -9.04 22.98 -17.57
C GLY A 345 -9.68 21.64 -17.19
N TYR A 346 -8.88 20.58 -17.04
CA TYR A 346 -9.39 19.24 -16.75
C TYR A 346 -9.69 19.05 -15.26
N THR A 347 -8.95 19.74 -14.39
CA THR A 347 -9.01 19.56 -12.93
C THR A 347 -8.88 20.89 -12.20
N TYR A 348 -9.24 20.89 -10.91
CA TYR A 348 -8.92 21.99 -9.99
C TYR A 348 -7.50 21.93 -9.45
N GLY A 349 -6.83 20.78 -9.53
CA GLY A 349 -5.46 20.61 -9.10
C GLY A 349 -4.87 19.27 -9.51
N ALA A 350 -3.60 19.29 -9.91
CA ALA A 350 -2.81 18.12 -10.23
C ALA A 350 -1.47 18.20 -9.49
N TYR A 351 -1.10 17.14 -8.81
CA TYR A 351 0.03 17.12 -7.89
C TYR A 351 0.89 15.87 -8.07
N SER A 352 2.14 15.95 -7.62
CA SER A 352 3.00 14.79 -7.48
C SER A 352 3.71 14.77 -6.13
N SER A 353 4.04 13.56 -5.67
CA SER A 353 4.91 13.29 -4.54
C SER A 353 6.01 12.34 -4.95
N LEU A 354 7.22 12.62 -4.49
CA LEU A 354 8.40 11.74 -4.61
C LEU A 354 8.95 11.56 -3.19
N ASP A 355 8.49 10.51 -2.53
CA ASP A 355 8.70 10.29 -1.12
C ASP A 355 9.94 9.43 -0.87
N ALA A 356 10.83 9.95 -0.03
CA ALA A 356 11.96 9.19 0.47
C ALA A 356 11.56 8.42 1.73
N ASP A 357 11.90 7.14 1.75
CA ASP A 357 11.66 6.27 2.89
C ASP A 357 12.86 5.39 3.18
N ARG A 358 13.12 5.05 4.46
CA ARG A 358 14.26 4.21 4.86
C ARG A 358 14.22 2.81 4.25
N TRP A 359 13.02 2.31 3.94
CA TRP A 359 12.75 0.95 3.49
C TRP A 359 12.44 0.91 2.00
N CYS A 360 11.45 1.66 1.56
CA CYS A 360 11.08 1.79 0.15
C CYS A 360 10.34 3.09 -0.09
N GLY A 361 10.94 3.99 -0.86
CA GLY A 361 10.29 5.21 -1.30
C GLY A 361 9.26 4.98 -2.40
N SER A 362 8.51 6.02 -2.74
CA SER A 362 7.47 5.95 -3.76
C SER A 362 7.35 7.23 -4.57
N PHE A 363 6.83 7.08 -5.78
CA PHE A 363 6.35 8.18 -6.59
C PHE A 363 4.85 8.05 -6.81
N SER A 364 4.17 9.18 -6.74
CA SER A 364 2.74 9.30 -7.04
C SER A 364 2.50 10.62 -7.77
N ALA A 365 1.73 10.60 -8.86
CA ALA A 365 1.23 11.80 -9.52
C ALA A 365 -0.23 11.61 -9.89
N GLY A 366 -1.10 12.63 -9.71
CA GLY A 366 -2.51 12.43 -10.00
C GLY A 366 -3.39 13.65 -9.85
N CYS A 367 -4.65 13.46 -10.21
CA CYS A 367 -5.73 14.45 -10.12
C CYS A 367 -7.10 13.77 -10.19
N SER A 368 -8.15 14.52 -9.86
CA SER A 368 -9.54 14.13 -10.07
C SER A 368 -10.11 14.94 -11.25
N VAL A 369 -10.74 14.25 -12.19
CA VAL A 369 -11.24 14.84 -13.44
C VAL A 369 -12.62 14.29 -13.80
N ARG A 370 -13.34 15.00 -14.70
CA ARG A 370 -14.57 14.45 -15.30
C ARG A 370 -14.27 13.20 -16.15
N ASN A 371 -15.23 12.28 -16.21
CA ASN A 371 -15.08 11.00 -16.92
C ASN A 371 -14.77 11.14 -18.42
N ASP A 372 -15.24 12.23 -19.07
CA ASP A 372 -15.02 12.47 -20.49
C ASP A 372 -13.57 12.77 -20.87
N VAL A 373 -12.75 13.25 -19.91
CA VAL A 373 -11.35 13.63 -20.12
C VAL A 373 -10.35 12.77 -19.35
N THR A 374 -10.79 11.63 -18.75
CA THR A 374 -9.95 10.78 -17.90
C THR A 374 -8.74 10.21 -18.63
N ASP A 375 -8.93 9.67 -19.83
CA ASP A 375 -7.87 9.17 -20.69
C ASP A 375 -6.88 10.27 -21.08
N SER A 376 -7.40 11.40 -21.51
CA SER A 376 -6.59 12.57 -21.88
C SER A 376 -5.77 13.11 -20.73
N ALA A 377 -6.35 13.17 -19.50
CA ALA A 377 -5.63 13.61 -18.32
C ALA A 377 -4.53 12.62 -17.92
N ALA A 378 -4.78 11.31 -18.00
CA ALA A 378 -3.78 10.28 -17.74
C ALA A 378 -2.60 10.38 -18.73
N VAL A 379 -2.88 10.62 -20.03
CA VAL A 379 -1.84 10.89 -21.05
C VAL A 379 -1.01 12.10 -20.66
N GLN A 380 -1.63 13.22 -20.27
CA GLN A 380 -0.90 14.43 -19.90
C GLN A 380 -0.01 14.24 -18.68
N ILE A 381 -0.45 13.47 -17.67
CA ILE A 381 0.39 13.13 -16.52
C ILE A 381 1.62 12.33 -16.97
N MET A 382 1.42 11.29 -17.78
CA MET A 382 2.51 10.45 -18.30
C MET A 382 3.47 11.25 -19.19
N ASP A 383 2.95 12.17 -20.01
CA ASP A 383 3.74 13.06 -20.86
C ASP A 383 4.66 13.97 -20.01
N GLU A 384 4.13 14.57 -18.92
CA GLU A 384 4.95 15.44 -18.06
C GLU A 384 6.03 14.66 -17.31
N ILE A 385 5.72 13.43 -16.84
CA ILE A 385 6.72 12.54 -16.22
C ILE A 385 7.79 12.15 -17.27
N THR A 386 7.40 11.86 -18.50
CA THR A 386 8.33 11.54 -19.59
C THR A 386 9.17 12.74 -19.96
N LYS A 387 8.57 13.93 -20.13
CA LYS A 387 9.27 15.17 -20.48
C LYS A 387 10.32 15.56 -19.43
N ILE A 388 9.98 15.49 -18.13
CA ILE A 388 10.94 15.88 -17.09
C ILE A 388 12.13 14.91 -17.04
N ARG A 389 11.94 13.64 -17.44
CA ARG A 389 13.01 12.64 -17.55
C ARG A 389 13.87 12.82 -18.79
N THR A 390 13.29 13.19 -19.92
CA THR A 390 13.95 13.19 -21.23
C THR A 390 14.45 14.57 -21.69
N SER A 391 13.98 15.64 -21.05
CA SER A 391 14.31 17.01 -21.42
C SER A 391 14.72 17.82 -20.19
N PRO A 392 15.83 18.59 -20.27
CA PRO A 392 16.26 19.43 -19.16
C PRO A 392 15.16 20.44 -18.75
N VAL A 393 15.08 20.71 -17.45
CA VAL A 393 14.25 21.80 -16.93
C VAL A 393 14.84 23.15 -17.34
N THR A 394 14.02 24.16 -17.45
CA THR A 394 14.49 25.52 -17.74
C THR A 394 15.17 26.16 -16.52
N ALA A 395 15.99 27.17 -16.75
CA ALA A 395 16.59 27.94 -15.66
C ALA A 395 15.56 28.66 -14.80
N ASP A 396 14.46 29.09 -15.39
CA ASP A 396 13.37 29.76 -14.70
C ASP A 396 12.60 28.78 -13.79
N GLU A 397 12.26 27.58 -14.27
CA GLU A 397 11.64 26.53 -13.44
C GLU A 397 12.52 26.18 -12.23
N LEU A 398 13.82 25.99 -12.47
CA LEU A 398 14.78 25.69 -11.40
C LEU A 398 14.85 26.82 -10.37
N SER A 399 14.98 28.07 -10.83
CA SER A 399 15.03 29.26 -9.97
C SER A 399 13.76 29.38 -9.13
N LEU A 400 12.61 29.21 -9.75
CA LEU A 400 11.32 29.30 -9.07
C LEU A 400 11.14 28.21 -8.01
N ALA A 401 11.52 26.96 -8.33
CA ALA A 401 11.48 25.84 -7.38
C ALA A 401 12.40 26.10 -6.18
N LYS A 402 13.64 26.53 -6.41
CA LYS A 402 14.59 26.88 -5.34
C LYS A 402 14.06 27.98 -4.43
N ASN A 403 13.52 29.06 -5.01
CA ASN A 403 12.98 30.17 -4.24
C ASN A 403 11.77 29.74 -3.39
N ASN A 404 10.88 28.93 -3.95
CA ASN A 404 9.73 28.37 -3.23
C ASN A 404 10.19 27.50 -2.05
N MET A 405 11.12 26.57 -2.29
CA MET A 405 11.65 25.66 -1.27
C MET A 405 12.40 26.42 -0.17
N ALA A 406 13.25 27.38 -0.55
CA ALA A 406 13.98 28.19 0.41
C ALA A 406 13.03 29.03 1.28
N GLY A 407 12.03 29.65 0.68
CA GLY A 407 11.02 30.43 1.40
C GLY A 407 10.16 29.56 2.33
N SER A 408 9.79 28.37 1.90
CA SER A 408 9.03 27.40 2.70
C SER A 408 9.85 26.88 3.89
N PHE A 409 11.13 26.59 3.66
CA PHE A 409 12.06 26.17 4.71
C PHE A 409 12.25 27.30 5.75
N ALA A 410 12.48 28.53 5.32
CA ALA A 410 12.64 29.66 6.24
C ALA A 410 11.38 29.90 7.09
N ARG A 411 10.20 29.85 6.48
CA ARG A 411 8.93 29.96 7.23
C ARG A 411 8.72 28.83 8.23
N ALA A 412 9.10 27.60 7.86
CA ALA A 412 8.96 26.46 8.75
C ALA A 412 9.80 26.59 10.03
N LEU A 413 10.93 27.30 10.00
CA LEU A 413 11.78 27.52 11.16
C LEU A 413 11.20 28.52 12.19
N GLU A 414 10.12 29.23 11.86
CA GLU A 414 9.40 30.08 12.84
C GLU A 414 8.73 29.20 13.93
N ASP A 415 8.39 27.97 13.61
CA ASP A 415 7.86 27.00 14.56
C ASP A 415 9.00 26.20 15.22
N PRO A 416 9.19 26.32 16.54
CA PRO A 416 10.25 25.61 17.27
C PRO A 416 10.10 24.07 17.19
N ARG A 417 8.89 23.56 16.96
CA ARG A 417 8.65 22.12 16.72
C ARG A 417 9.33 21.63 15.45
N THR A 418 9.55 22.51 14.46
CA THR A 418 10.32 22.17 13.26
C THR A 418 11.77 21.88 13.58
N VAL A 419 12.41 22.68 14.46
CA VAL A 419 13.79 22.43 14.92
C VAL A 419 13.88 21.07 15.64
N ALA A 420 12.93 20.78 16.50
CA ALA A 420 12.88 19.50 17.21
C ALA A 420 12.67 18.32 16.25
N ARG A 421 11.78 18.46 15.27
CA ARG A 421 11.58 17.46 14.22
C ARG A 421 12.84 17.24 13.37
N PHE A 422 13.57 18.29 13.06
CA PHE A 422 14.84 18.19 12.33
C PHE A 422 15.88 17.42 13.15
N ALA A 423 16.02 17.76 14.44
CA ALA A 423 16.93 17.04 15.33
C ALA A 423 16.53 15.55 15.46
N LEU A 424 15.24 15.26 15.62
CA LEU A 424 14.73 13.89 15.66
C LEU A 424 15.00 13.14 14.35
N ASN A 425 14.69 13.76 13.19
CA ASN A 425 14.90 13.15 11.88
C ASN A 425 16.38 12.89 11.57
N THR A 426 17.29 13.73 12.10
CA THR A 426 18.74 13.51 11.97
C THR A 426 19.12 12.15 12.55
N TYR A 427 18.57 11.78 13.71
CA TYR A 427 18.83 10.46 14.32
C TYR A 427 18.05 9.33 13.66
N LEU A 428 16.75 9.52 13.39
CA LEU A 428 15.90 8.48 12.80
C LEU A 428 16.35 8.06 11.40
N ASN A 429 16.86 9.01 10.61
CA ASN A 429 17.22 8.78 9.22
C ASN A 429 18.74 8.72 8.96
N ASP A 430 19.54 8.66 10.02
CA ASP A 430 21.00 8.63 9.94
C ASP A 430 21.56 9.74 9.02
N LEU A 431 21.10 10.98 9.26
CA LEU A 431 21.52 12.16 8.51
C LEU A 431 22.77 12.78 9.12
N PRO A 432 23.62 13.49 8.35
CA PRO A 432 24.68 14.31 8.89
C PRO A 432 24.17 15.31 9.92
N GLU A 433 24.93 15.60 10.97
CA GLU A 433 24.52 16.53 12.03
C GLU A 433 24.18 17.93 11.49
N ASP A 434 24.90 18.39 10.46
CA ASP A 434 24.70 19.67 9.80
C ASP A 434 23.67 19.63 8.64
N HIS A 435 22.91 18.53 8.50
CA HIS A 435 22.04 18.31 7.36
C HIS A 435 21.06 19.47 7.12
N TYR A 436 20.39 19.93 8.15
CA TYR A 436 19.41 21.02 8.02
C TYR A 436 20.06 22.41 8.00
N GLU A 437 21.20 22.60 8.67
CA GLU A 437 21.95 23.86 8.62
C GLU A 437 22.52 24.14 7.23
N THR A 438 22.96 23.09 6.55
CA THR A 438 23.53 23.17 5.21
C THR A 438 22.49 23.04 4.09
N TYR A 439 21.21 22.86 4.42
CA TYR A 439 20.14 22.61 3.44
C TYR A 439 20.06 23.70 2.36
N LEU A 440 19.99 24.99 2.73
CA LEU A 440 19.92 26.06 1.75
C LEU A 440 21.18 26.16 0.88
N LYS A 441 22.37 25.85 1.43
CA LYS A 441 23.63 25.80 0.66
C LYS A 441 23.61 24.64 -0.33
N ARG A 442 23.04 23.46 0.04
CA ARG A 442 22.87 22.33 -0.89
C ARG A 442 21.85 22.65 -1.97
N LEU A 443 20.71 23.24 -1.59
CA LEU A 443 19.66 23.65 -2.51
C LEU A 443 20.18 24.66 -3.55
N ASP A 444 20.95 25.65 -3.12
CA ASP A 444 21.54 26.66 -4.01
C ASP A 444 22.47 26.07 -5.06
N LYS A 445 23.21 25.02 -4.71
CA LYS A 445 24.15 24.33 -5.61
C LYS A 445 23.47 23.44 -6.65
N VAL A 446 22.19 23.10 -6.52
CA VAL A 446 21.50 22.25 -7.49
C VAL A 446 21.47 22.93 -8.86
N THR A 447 21.95 22.23 -9.88
CA THR A 447 21.96 22.68 -11.29
C THR A 447 20.89 21.99 -12.11
N VAL A 448 20.61 22.51 -13.30
CA VAL A 448 19.71 21.87 -14.30
C VAL A 448 20.19 20.43 -14.58
N ALA A 449 21.50 20.22 -14.72
CA ALA A 449 22.06 18.90 -14.96
C ALA A 449 21.86 17.94 -13.77
N ASP A 450 21.84 18.44 -12.55
CA ASP A 450 21.60 17.60 -11.37
C ASP A 450 20.12 17.20 -11.27
N VAL A 451 19.19 18.08 -11.61
CA VAL A 451 17.75 17.75 -11.74
C VAL A 451 17.53 16.70 -12.82
N GLN A 452 18.22 16.83 -13.97
CA GLN A 452 18.14 15.84 -15.06
C GLN A 452 18.61 14.45 -14.60
N LYS A 453 19.75 14.37 -13.90
CA LYS A 453 20.24 13.10 -13.32
C LYS A 453 19.28 12.50 -12.31
N ALA A 454 18.65 13.34 -11.47
CA ALA A 454 17.64 12.86 -10.53
C ALA A 454 16.42 12.32 -11.27
N ALA A 455 15.99 12.98 -12.36
CA ALA A 455 14.87 12.54 -13.18
C ALA A 455 15.18 11.20 -13.87
N GLU A 456 16.37 11.04 -14.42
CA GLU A 456 16.83 9.79 -15.05
C GLU A 456 16.85 8.62 -14.05
N ARG A 457 17.22 8.89 -12.79
CA ARG A 457 17.31 7.86 -11.74
C ARG A 457 15.97 7.51 -11.13
N PHE A 458 15.11 8.48 -10.86
CA PHE A 458 13.94 8.28 -10.03
C PHE A 458 12.60 8.29 -10.78
N MET A 459 12.56 8.78 -12.04
CA MET A 459 11.33 8.76 -12.83
C MET A 459 11.29 7.55 -13.76
N HIS A 460 10.24 6.75 -13.67
CA HIS A 460 10.09 5.49 -14.39
C HIS A 460 8.79 5.46 -15.21
N PRO A 461 8.61 6.35 -16.22
CA PRO A 461 7.39 6.41 -17.02
C PRO A 461 7.09 5.10 -17.75
N ASP A 462 8.13 4.35 -18.16
CA ASP A 462 7.97 3.09 -18.90
C ASP A 462 7.60 1.89 -17.99
N SER A 463 7.60 2.09 -16.67
CA SER A 463 7.39 1.06 -15.65
C SER A 463 6.45 1.58 -14.57
N ALA A 464 5.30 2.11 -14.98
CA ALA A 464 4.34 2.75 -14.09
C ALA A 464 3.01 1.99 -14.02
N THR A 465 2.32 2.12 -12.90
CA THR A 465 0.92 1.73 -12.78
C THR A 465 0.05 2.98 -12.88
N ILE A 466 -0.86 3.02 -13.84
CA ILE A 466 -1.90 4.04 -13.95
C ILE A 466 -3.14 3.47 -13.26
N LEU A 467 -3.43 3.94 -12.06
CA LEU A 467 -4.64 3.58 -11.31
C LEU A 467 -5.74 4.61 -11.60
N VAL A 468 -6.92 4.12 -11.94
CA VAL A 468 -8.12 4.93 -12.11
C VAL A 468 -9.25 4.37 -11.26
N VAL A 469 -9.89 5.23 -10.47
CA VAL A 469 -11.12 4.92 -9.73
C VAL A 469 -12.24 5.75 -10.32
N GLY A 470 -13.27 5.12 -10.89
CA GLY A 470 -14.35 5.84 -11.60
C GLY A 470 -15.42 4.92 -12.17
N ASP A 471 -16.26 5.46 -13.04
CA ASP A 471 -17.31 4.71 -13.72
C ASP A 471 -16.73 3.90 -14.89
N LYS A 472 -16.72 2.58 -14.73
CA LYS A 472 -16.13 1.65 -15.68
C LYS A 472 -16.76 1.75 -17.09
N GLU A 473 -18.09 1.87 -17.16
CA GLU A 473 -18.81 1.88 -18.43
C GLU A 473 -18.44 3.12 -19.28
N GLN A 474 -18.14 4.24 -18.62
CA GLN A 474 -17.78 5.48 -19.31
C GLN A 474 -16.29 5.59 -19.63
N VAL A 475 -15.40 4.96 -18.85
CA VAL A 475 -13.98 5.28 -18.82
C VAL A 475 -13.08 4.12 -19.23
N ALA A 476 -13.33 2.88 -18.81
CA ALA A 476 -12.34 1.80 -18.88
C ALA A 476 -11.85 1.48 -20.29
N GLU A 477 -12.74 1.48 -21.29
CA GLU A 477 -12.36 1.19 -22.69
C GLU A 477 -11.38 2.21 -23.27
N LYS A 478 -11.53 3.49 -22.91
CA LYS A 478 -10.66 4.59 -23.37
C LYS A 478 -9.25 4.50 -22.81
N LEU A 479 -9.07 3.78 -21.68
CA LEU A 479 -7.76 3.62 -21.00
C LEU A 479 -6.91 2.47 -21.60
N LYS A 480 -7.49 1.55 -22.36
CA LYS A 480 -6.76 0.40 -22.95
C LYS A 480 -5.49 0.80 -23.72
N PRO A 481 -5.49 1.88 -24.54
CA PRO A 481 -4.30 2.31 -25.28
C PRO A 481 -3.13 2.75 -24.39
N LEU A 482 -3.38 3.10 -23.13
CA LEU A 482 -2.35 3.51 -22.16
C LEU A 482 -1.56 2.34 -21.61
N SER A 483 -2.12 1.13 -21.66
CA SER A 483 -1.44 -0.09 -21.22
C SER A 483 -0.58 -0.64 -22.35
N THR A 484 0.66 -1.00 -22.08
CA THR A 484 1.58 -1.62 -23.05
C THR A 484 0.99 -2.87 -23.71
N ILE A 485 0.18 -3.62 -22.97
CA ILE A 485 -0.47 -4.85 -23.47
C ILE A 485 -1.93 -4.64 -23.91
N GLY A 486 -2.41 -3.40 -23.98
CA GLY A 486 -3.78 -3.07 -24.40
C GLY A 486 -4.88 -3.56 -23.45
N ARG A 487 -4.59 -3.77 -22.16
CA ARG A 487 -5.54 -4.31 -21.18
C ARG A 487 -5.69 -3.39 -19.98
N VAL A 488 -6.91 -3.34 -19.42
CA VAL A 488 -7.24 -2.72 -18.14
C VAL A 488 -7.49 -3.85 -17.14
N PHE A 489 -6.78 -3.82 -16.01
CA PHE A 489 -6.96 -4.78 -14.92
C PHE A 489 -7.94 -4.20 -13.91
N LEU A 490 -8.99 -4.93 -13.61
CA LEU A 490 -9.97 -4.52 -12.61
C LEU A 490 -9.54 -4.96 -11.23
N TYR A 491 -9.72 -4.08 -10.27
CA TYR A 491 -9.44 -4.31 -8.85
C TYR A 491 -10.67 -3.94 -8.01
N ASP A 492 -10.83 -4.59 -6.89
CA ASP A 492 -11.80 -4.17 -5.87
C ASP A 492 -11.24 -3.03 -4.99
N VAL A 493 -12.03 -2.55 -4.05
CA VAL A 493 -11.66 -1.45 -3.13
C VAL A 493 -10.52 -1.81 -2.17
N ASN A 494 -10.15 -3.08 -2.08
CA ASN A 494 -9.04 -3.59 -1.27
C ASN A 494 -7.79 -3.91 -2.12
N GLY A 495 -7.84 -3.66 -3.43
CA GLY A 495 -6.73 -3.93 -4.35
C GLY A 495 -6.57 -5.41 -4.74
N ASP A 496 -7.62 -6.22 -4.59
CA ASP A 496 -7.66 -7.56 -5.13
C ASP A 496 -8.14 -7.54 -6.58
N ILE A 497 -7.53 -8.38 -7.42
CA ILE A 497 -7.92 -8.46 -8.83
C ILE A 497 -9.36 -8.96 -8.93
N VAL A 498 -10.24 -8.12 -9.48
CA VAL A 498 -11.57 -8.52 -9.88
C VAL A 498 -11.48 -9.19 -11.24
N ARG A 499 -11.71 -10.48 -11.26
CA ARG A 499 -11.89 -11.21 -12.53
C ARG A 499 -13.30 -10.96 -13.00
N GLU A 500 -13.44 -10.27 -14.12
CA GLU A 500 -14.75 -10.15 -14.75
C GLU A 500 -15.28 -11.55 -15.05
N ASP A 501 -16.44 -11.83 -14.50
CA ASP A 501 -17.27 -12.91 -15.00
C ASP A 501 -17.63 -12.52 -16.45
N ARG A 502 -16.81 -12.91 -17.44
CA ARG A 502 -17.14 -12.69 -18.84
C ARG A 502 -18.39 -13.48 -19.14
N THR A 503 -19.54 -12.81 -19.02
CA THR A 503 -20.81 -13.27 -19.61
C THR A 503 -20.84 -13.06 -21.13
N GLU A 504 -19.72 -12.63 -21.72
CA GLU A 504 -19.61 -12.43 -23.17
C GLU A 504 -19.96 -13.72 -23.89
N GLY A 505 -21.10 -13.71 -24.55
CA GLY A 505 -21.61 -14.82 -25.34
C GLY A 505 -22.43 -15.86 -24.57
N ALA A 506 -22.63 -15.74 -23.27
CA ALA A 506 -23.46 -16.67 -22.53
C ALA A 506 -24.96 -16.37 -22.74
N THR A 507 -25.68 -17.36 -23.22
CA THR A 507 -27.14 -17.32 -23.25
C THR A 507 -27.70 -17.82 -21.90
N PRO A 508 -28.85 -17.29 -21.43
CA PRO A 508 -29.45 -17.76 -20.19
C PRO A 508 -29.68 -19.26 -20.21
N ALA A 509 -29.38 -19.92 -19.09
CA ALA A 509 -29.69 -21.34 -18.92
C ALA A 509 -31.20 -21.55 -18.79
N PRO A 510 -31.74 -22.72 -19.14
CA PRO A 510 -33.15 -23.04 -18.98
C PRO A 510 -33.64 -22.83 -17.54
N ALA A 511 -34.92 -22.48 -17.37
CA ALA A 511 -35.52 -22.32 -16.05
C ALA A 511 -35.37 -23.58 -15.21
N GLY A 512 -34.95 -23.43 -13.94
CA GLY A 512 -34.70 -24.53 -13.02
C GLY A 512 -33.29 -25.15 -13.10
N MET A 513 -32.47 -24.75 -14.07
CA MET A 513 -31.07 -25.16 -14.12
C MET A 513 -30.25 -24.38 -13.08
N THR A 514 -29.51 -25.09 -12.25
CA THR A 514 -28.62 -24.56 -11.22
C THR A 514 -27.23 -25.16 -11.36
N ALA A 515 -26.21 -24.59 -10.69
CA ALA A 515 -24.86 -25.17 -10.65
C ALA A 515 -24.90 -26.61 -10.13
N GLN A 516 -25.70 -26.91 -9.09
CA GLN A 516 -25.84 -28.25 -8.54
C GLN A 516 -26.42 -29.23 -9.56
N VAL A 517 -27.45 -28.84 -10.31
CA VAL A 517 -28.06 -29.68 -11.35
C VAL A 517 -27.05 -30.01 -12.44
N VAL A 518 -26.18 -29.09 -12.83
CA VAL A 518 -25.11 -29.33 -13.82
C VAL A 518 -24.06 -30.29 -13.27
N MET A 519 -23.63 -30.12 -12.03
CA MET A 519 -22.66 -31.02 -11.38
C MET A 519 -23.24 -32.42 -11.18
N ASP A 520 -24.47 -32.54 -10.75
CA ASP A 520 -25.17 -33.84 -10.61
C ASP A 520 -25.30 -34.56 -11.95
N ALA A 521 -25.58 -33.80 -13.03
CA ALA A 521 -25.61 -34.37 -14.40
C ALA A 521 -24.25 -34.88 -14.84
N TYR A 522 -23.17 -34.14 -14.53
CA TYR A 522 -21.79 -34.60 -14.79
C TYR A 522 -21.44 -35.89 -14.02
N ILE A 523 -21.67 -35.91 -12.72
CA ILE A 523 -21.41 -37.08 -11.87
C ILE A 523 -22.20 -38.29 -12.39
N LYS A 524 -23.45 -38.10 -12.78
CA LYS A 524 -24.27 -39.14 -13.40
C LYS A 524 -23.69 -39.64 -14.73
N ALA A 525 -23.23 -38.70 -15.58
CA ALA A 525 -22.65 -39.03 -16.90
C ALA A 525 -21.35 -39.82 -16.77
N ILE A 526 -20.51 -39.54 -15.79
CA ILE A 526 -19.23 -40.25 -15.60
C ILE A 526 -19.36 -41.57 -14.85
N GLY A 527 -20.53 -41.93 -14.28
CA GLY A 527 -20.71 -43.26 -13.65
C GLY A 527 -21.63 -43.29 -12.45
N GLY A 528 -22.16 -42.12 -12.00
CA GLY A 528 -23.12 -42.02 -10.91
C GLY A 528 -22.58 -42.66 -9.62
N LYS A 529 -23.33 -43.66 -9.09
CA LYS A 529 -22.94 -44.37 -7.85
C LYS A 529 -21.60 -45.12 -7.91
N ALA A 530 -21.01 -45.35 -9.11
CA ALA A 530 -19.69 -45.95 -9.22
C ALA A 530 -18.59 -44.96 -8.79
N VAL A 531 -18.81 -43.66 -8.98
CA VAL A 531 -17.90 -42.56 -8.57
C VAL A 531 -17.70 -42.56 -7.04
N GLU A 532 -18.78 -42.72 -6.26
CA GLU A 532 -18.74 -42.77 -4.80
C GLU A 532 -17.96 -43.96 -4.21
N LYS A 533 -17.73 -45.00 -5.03
CA LYS A 533 -17.01 -46.21 -4.62
C LYS A 533 -15.50 -46.15 -4.90
N VAL A 534 -15.03 -45.08 -5.52
CA VAL A 534 -13.61 -44.86 -5.79
C VAL A 534 -12.91 -44.49 -4.47
N LYS A 535 -12.00 -45.36 -4.03
CA LYS A 535 -11.20 -45.15 -2.80
C LYS A 535 -9.79 -44.68 -3.11
N ASP A 536 -9.24 -45.11 -4.20
CA ASP A 536 -7.94 -44.64 -4.70
C ASP A 536 -7.93 -44.68 -6.24
N LEU A 537 -7.13 -43.78 -6.82
CA LEU A 537 -7.01 -43.56 -8.25
C LEU A 537 -5.56 -43.28 -8.60
N LYS A 538 -5.04 -44.03 -9.60
CA LYS A 538 -3.73 -43.79 -10.21
C LYS A 538 -3.94 -43.48 -11.69
N LYS A 539 -3.39 -42.36 -12.17
CA LYS A 539 -3.43 -41.95 -13.57
C LYS A 539 -1.99 -41.81 -14.10
N GLU A 540 -1.66 -42.48 -15.18
CA GLU A 540 -0.35 -42.47 -15.82
C GLU A 540 -0.48 -41.83 -17.19
N TYR A 541 0.27 -40.76 -17.45
CA TYR A 541 0.23 -39.97 -18.68
C TYR A 541 1.59 -39.91 -19.34
N THR A 542 1.58 -39.79 -20.67
CA THR A 542 2.72 -39.35 -21.46
C THR A 542 2.47 -37.96 -21.99
N THR A 543 3.55 -37.17 -22.10
CA THR A 543 3.52 -35.80 -22.63
C THR A 543 4.87 -35.46 -23.27
N LYS A 544 4.97 -34.25 -23.85
CA LYS A 544 6.24 -33.67 -24.30
C LYS A 544 6.50 -32.37 -23.57
N VAL A 545 7.66 -32.25 -22.97
CA VAL A 545 8.16 -31.03 -22.33
C VAL A 545 9.32 -30.52 -23.18
N GLN A 546 9.16 -29.33 -23.76
CA GLN A 546 10.16 -28.76 -24.68
C GLN A 546 10.61 -29.73 -25.82
N GLY A 547 9.66 -30.54 -26.32
CA GLY A 547 9.89 -31.47 -27.38
C GLY A 547 10.45 -32.84 -26.95
N MET A 548 10.82 -33.03 -25.69
CA MET A 548 11.30 -34.27 -25.11
C MET A 548 10.17 -35.07 -24.43
N ASP A 549 10.20 -36.38 -24.53
CA ASP A 549 9.19 -37.24 -23.95
C ASP A 549 9.30 -37.24 -22.41
N ALA A 550 8.17 -37.01 -21.75
CA ALA A 550 8.04 -37.00 -20.30
C ALA A 550 6.82 -37.84 -19.88
N THR A 551 6.84 -38.30 -18.64
CA THR A 551 5.74 -39.02 -18.00
C THR A 551 5.24 -38.26 -16.79
N MET A 552 3.92 -38.29 -16.59
CA MET A 552 3.30 -37.75 -15.38
C MET A 552 2.45 -38.84 -14.74
N THR A 553 2.59 -39.00 -13.44
CA THR A 553 1.77 -39.93 -12.66
C THR A 553 1.08 -39.18 -11.53
N GLU A 554 -0.25 -39.32 -11.48
CA GLU A 554 -1.08 -38.73 -10.41
C GLU A 554 -1.66 -39.86 -9.56
N TYR A 555 -1.76 -39.55 -8.25
CA TYR A 555 -2.36 -40.43 -7.27
C TYR A 555 -3.35 -39.64 -6.42
N ASN A 556 -4.59 -40.16 -6.30
CA ASN A 556 -5.57 -39.67 -5.34
C ASN A 556 -5.96 -40.81 -4.39
N LYS A 557 -6.20 -40.49 -3.10
CA LYS A 557 -6.72 -41.43 -2.12
C LYS A 557 -7.67 -40.74 -1.15
N VAL A 558 -8.83 -41.34 -0.94
CA VAL A 558 -9.84 -40.86 -0.01
C VAL A 558 -9.28 -40.79 1.42
N PRO A 559 -9.61 -39.73 2.22
CA PRO A 559 -10.57 -38.69 1.85
C PRO A 559 -9.99 -37.60 0.93
N ASN A 560 -8.72 -37.20 1.08
CA ASN A 560 -8.16 -36.03 0.42
C ASN A 560 -6.62 -36.08 0.30
N LYS A 561 -6.04 -37.23 -0.01
CA LYS A 561 -4.60 -37.37 -0.25
C LYS A 561 -4.28 -37.25 -1.73
N TYR A 562 -3.18 -36.56 -2.07
CA TYR A 562 -2.73 -36.38 -3.44
C TYR A 562 -1.22 -36.51 -3.59
N ALA A 563 -0.78 -37.11 -4.66
CA ALA A 563 0.61 -37.07 -5.09
C ALA A 563 0.71 -36.98 -6.61
N MET A 564 1.71 -36.25 -7.09
CA MET A 564 2.03 -36.14 -8.51
C MET A 564 3.54 -36.23 -8.72
N GLU A 565 3.96 -37.01 -9.71
CA GLU A 565 5.35 -37.08 -10.16
C GLU A 565 5.44 -36.81 -11.67
N MET A 566 6.33 -35.89 -12.08
CA MET A 566 6.68 -35.66 -13.48
C MET A 566 8.15 -36.01 -13.70
N LYS A 567 8.41 -36.87 -14.70
CA LYS A 567 9.76 -37.35 -15.01
C LYS A 567 10.07 -37.22 -16.51
N MET A 568 11.33 -37.00 -16.83
CA MET A 568 11.88 -37.06 -18.19
C MET A 568 12.96 -38.13 -18.21
N GLY A 569 12.61 -39.32 -18.73
CA GLY A 569 13.39 -40.51 -18.50
C GLY A 569 13.48 -40.86 -17.01
N GLU A 570 14.70 -41.02 -16.49
CA GLU A 570 14.94 -41.22 -15.05
C GLU A 570 15.00 -39.94 -14.21
N MET A 571 15.05 -38.77 -14.86
CA MET A 571 15.19 -37.47 -14.18
C MET A 571 13.85 -37.00 -13.65
N LEU A 572 13.77 -36.76 -12.33
CA LEU A 572 12.63 -36.14 -11.68
C LEU A 572 12.59 -34.65 -11.98
N LEU A 573 11.56 -34.18 -12.70
CA LEU A 573 11.33 -32.76 -12.95
C LEU A 573 10.62 -32.12 -11.77
N GLN A 574 9.55 -32.75 -11.29
CA GLN A 574 8.74 -32.28 -10.18
C GLN A 574 8.05 -33.43 -9.47
N LYS A 575 7.97 -33.34 -8.17
CA LYS A 575 7.14 -34.20 -7.32
C LYS A 575 6.39 -33.31 -6.34
N LEU A 576 5.09 -33.52 -6.24
CA LEU A 576 4.21 -32.90 -5.28
C LEU A 576 3.55 -34.00 -4.44
N VAL A 577 3.51 -33.79 -3.12
CA VAL A 577 2.87 -34.72 -2.19
C VAL A 577 2.02 -33.91 -1.20
N PHE A 578 0.80 -34.41 -0.93
CA PHE A 578 -0.13 -33.87 0.05
C PHE A 578 -0.76 -35.02 0.85
N ASP A 579 -0.58 -35.02 2.17
CA ASP A 579 -1.01 -36.07 3.08
C ASP A 579 -2.46 -35.91 3.59
N GLY A 580 -3.11 -34.82 3.21
CA GLY A 580 -4.44 -34.39 3.68
C GLY A 580 -4.42 -33.15 4.57
N GLU A 581 -3.26 -32.81 5.12
CA GLU A 581 -3.05 -31.64 5.99
C GLU A 581 -1.85 -30.80 5.52
N ARG A 582 -0.71 -31.44 5.23
CA ARG A 582 0.53 -30.80 4.80
C ARG A 582 0.89 -31.16 3.38
N GLY A 583 1.57 -30.28 2.69
CA GLY A 583 2.04 -30.50 1.33
C GLY A 583 3.51 -30.13 1.14
N LYS A 584 4.17 -30.82 0.19
CA LYS A 584 5.57 -30.60 -0.17
C LYS A 584 5.77 -30.71 -1.68
N VAL A 585 6.52 -29.78 -2.24
CA VAL A 585 7.02 -29.86 -3.63
C VAL A 585 8.52 -30.10 -3.61
N SER A 586 9.00 -31.00 -4.46
CA SER A 586 10.42 -31.26 -4.68
C SER A 586 10.71 -31.43 -6.18
N GLY A 587 11.94 -31.16 -6.61
CA GLY A 587 12.35 -31.30 -8.00
C GLY A 587 13.60 -30.49 -8.33
N MET A 588 13.73 -30.09 -9.58
CA MET A 588 14.91 -29.34 -10.07
C MET A 588 15.10 -27.98 -9.35
N GLY A 589 14.06 -27.40 -8.78
CA GLY A 589 14.08 -26.16 -8.02
C GLY A 589 14.40 -26.30 -6.53
N GLY A 590 14.69 -27.52 -6.05
CA GLY A 590 14.86 -27.83 -4.63
C GLY A 590 13.61 -28.39 -3.99
N GLU A 591 13.55 -28.31 -2.66
CA GLU A 591 12.39 -28.73 -1.87
C GLU A 591 11.74 -27.51 -1.21
N LYS A 592 10.40 -27.46 -1.22
CA LYS A 592 9.60 -26.41 -0.58
C LYS A 592 8.38 -27.03 0.08
N GLU A 593 8.12 -26.70 1.32
CA GLU A 593 6.84 -27.00 1.97
C GLU A 593 5.76 -26.06 1.43
N LEU A 594 4.56 -26.58 1.21
CA LEU A 594 3.42 -25.79 0.74
C LEU A 594 2.75 -25.10 1.92
N ILE A 595 2.52 -23.80 1.78
CA ILE A 595 1.86 -22.98 2.79
C ILE A 595 0.78 -22.11 2.12
N ASP A 596 -0.21 -21.68 2.88
CA ASP A 596 -1.25 -20.72 2.49
C ASP A 596 -1.92 -21.07 1.13
N THR A 597 -1.80 -20.17 0.15
CA THR A 597 -2.43 -20.30 -1.17
C THR A 597 -1.97 -21.51 -1.96
N ASP A 598 -0.68 -21.89 -1.86
CA ASP A 598 -0.14 -23.08 -2.52
C ASP A 598 -0.81 -24.36 -1.97
N LEU A 599 -1.08 -24.37 -0.65
CA LEU A 599 -1.75 -25.48 0.02
C LEU A 599 -3.23 -25.57 -0.38
N ASP A 600 -3.91 -24.44 -0.52
CA ASP A 600 -5.32 -24.39 -0.93
C ASP A 600 -5.52 -24.84 -2.38
N GLU A 601 -4.59 -24.53 -3.28
CA GLU A 601 -4.61 -25.04 -4.67
C GLU A 601 -4.49 -26.57 -4.72
N VAL A 602 -3.62 -27.14 -3.90
CA VAL A 602 -3.43 -28.60 -3.83
C VAL A 602 -4.62 -29.32 -3.20
N ARG A 603 -5.29 -28.71 -2.22
CA ARG A 603 -6.52 -29.24 -1.62
C ARG A 603 -7.60 -29.51 -2.68
N GLY A 604 -7.75 -28.61 -3.67
CA GLY A 604 -8.67 -28.80 -4.78
C GLY A 604 -8.33 -30.03 -5.64
N SER A 605 -7.05 -30.30 -5.86
CA SER A 605 -6.56 -31.48 -6.63
C SER A 605 -6.59 -32.78 -5.83
N ALA A 606 -6.67 -32.71 -4.51
CA ALA A 606 -6.62 -33.85 -3.61
C ALA A 606 -7.88 -34.76 -3.73
N TYR A 607 -9.00 -34.17 -4.10
CA TYR A 607 -10.21 -34.93 -4.36
C TYR A 607 -10.22 -35.49 -5.79
N ALA A 608 -10.46 -36.77 -5.92
CA ALA A 608 -10.57 -37.42 -7.25
C ALA A 608 -11.73 -36.85 -8.09
N PHE A 609 -12.79 -36.40 -7.44
CA PHE A 609 -13.97 -35.77 -8.01
C PHE A 609 -14.35 -34.53 -7.16
N PRO A 610 -13.67 -33.40 -7.35
CA PRO A 610 -13.85 -32.24 -6.51
C PRO A 610 -15.28 -31.66 -6.51
N GLU A 611 -16.04 -31.89 -7.58
CA GLU A 611 -17.43 -31.45 -7.70
C GLU A 611 -18.37 -32.03 -6.64
N LEU A 612 -18.02 -33.18 -6.05
CA LEU A 612 -18.74 -33.76 -4.92
C LEU A 612 -18.41 -33.13 -3.57
N HIS A 613 -17.32 -32.37 -3.50
CA HIS A 613 -16.71 -31.88 -2.25
C HIS A 613 -16.57 -30.36 -2.18
N TYR A 614 -17.17 -29.60 -3.11
CA TYR A 614 -17.10 -28.14 -3.10
C TYR A 614 -17.61 -27.54 -1.79
N ALA A 615 -18.68 -28.06 -1.22
CA ALA A 615 -19.18 -27.62 0.05
C ALA A 615 -18.22 -27.88 1.23
N GLU A 616 -17.54 -29.01 1.22
CA GLU A 616 -16.53 -29.38 2.24
C GLU A 616 -15.27 -28.51 2.13
N MET A 617 -14.94 -28.07 0.91
CA MET A 617 -13.84 -27.15 0.62
C MET A 617 -14.24 -25.67 0.74
N GLU A 618 -15.45 -25.37 1.22
CA GLU A 618 -16.02 -24.02 1.27
C GLU A 618 -15.98 -23.28 -0.08
N GLN A 619 -16.10 -24.04 -1.18
CA GLN A 619 -16.15 -23.50 -2.53
C GLN A 619 -17.60 -23.31 -2.99
N VAL A 620 -17.86 -22.20 -3.69
CA VAL A 620 -19.20 -21.84 -4.16
C VAL A 620 -19.23 -21.83 -5.69
N ALA A 621 -20.00 -22.76 -6.27
CA ALA A 621 -20.24 -22.83 -7.71
C ALA A 621 -21.51 -22.03 -8.10
N LYS A 622 -21.42 -21.18 -9.13
CA LYS A 622 -22.51 -20.39 -9.69
C LYS A 622 -22.66 -20.68 -11.18
N LEU A 623 -23.87 -21.00 -11.64
CA LEU A 623 -24.16 -21.15 -13.06
C LEU A 623 -24.23 -19.77 -13.74
N MET A 624 -23.37 -19.57 -14.74
CA MET A 624 -23.23 -18.32 -15.49
C MET A 624 -24.06 -18.28 -16.80
N GLY A 625 -24.52 -19.43 -17.28
CA GLY A 625 -25.29 -19.59 -18.51
C GLY A 625 -24.70 -20.63 -19.47
N ILE A 626 -25.12 -20.58 -20.73
CA ILE A 626 -24.63 -21.45 -21.79
C ILE A 626 -23.73 -20.65 -22.73
N VAL A 627 -22.56 -21.19 -23.02
CA VAL A 627 -21.57 -20.62 -23.95
C VAL A 627 -21.24 -21.61 -25.06
N ASP A 628 -20.73 -21.12 -26.17
CA ASP A 628 -20.17 -21.95 -27.22
C ASP A 628 -18.67 -22.18 -26.99
N ILE A 629 -18.24 -23.43 -26.97
CA ILE A 629 -16.85 -23.84 -26.83
C ILE A 629 -16.48 -24.65 -28.07
N ASP A 630 -15.82 -24.02 -29.02
CA ASP A 630 -15.35 -24.66 -30.26
C ASP A 630 -16.49 -25.41 -31.03
N GLY A 631 -17.71 -24.83 -31.00
CA GLY A 631 -18.93 -25.36 -31.63
C GLY A 631 -19.77 -26.27 -30.72
N ALA A 632 -19.34 -26.61 -29.52
CA ALA A 632 -20.13 -27.31 -28.52
C ALA A 632 -20.79 -26.36 -27.53
N LYS A 633 -22.09 -26.49 -27.26
CA LYS A 633 -22.78 -25.72 -26.22
C LYS A 633 -22.47 -26.30 -24.86
N ALA A 634 -21.98 -25.45 -23.95
CA ALA A 634 -21.59 -25.86 -22.61
C ALA A 634 -22.21 -24.95 -21.53
N TYR A 635 -22.66 -25.54 -20.44
CA TYR A 635 -22.95 -24.81 -19.19
C TYR A 635 -21.61 -24.33 -18.62
N ARG A 636 -21.53 -23.02 -18.32
CA ARG A 636 -20.39 -22.40 -17.62
C ARG A 636 -20.71 -22.28 -16.16
N LEU A 637 -19.93 -22.93 -15.30
CA LEU A 637 -19.92 -22.72 -13.85
C LEU A 637 -18.71 -21.89 -13.48
N ASN A 638 -18.93 -20.84 -12.69
CA ASN A 638 -17.85 -20.10 -12.00
C ASN A 638 -17.78 -20.61 -10.57
N VAL A 639 -16.60 -21.07 -10.15
CA VAL A 639 -16.34 -21.63 -8.82
C VAL A 639 -15.42 -20.68 -8.07
N LYS A 640 -15.85 -20.20 -6.91
CA LYS A 640 -15.04 -19.37 -5.99
C LYS A 640 -14.47 -20.24 -4.88
N THR A 641 -13.19 -20.05 -4.58
CA THR A 641 -12.49 -20.74 -3.49
C THR A 641 -12.49 -19.89 -2.21
N LEU A 642 -12.24 -20.50 -1.06
CA LEU A 642 -12.14 -19.82 0.24
C LEU A 642 -11.06 -18.74 0.23
N ALA A 643 -9.91 -19.00 -0.39
CA ALA A 643 -8.80 -18.04 -0.53
C ALA A 643 -9.07 -16.88 -1.52
N GLY A 644 -10.31 -16.73 -2.01
CA GLY A 644 -10.69 -15.68 -2.97
C GLY A 644 -10.30 -15.95 -4.42
N GLY A 645 -9.67 -17.11 -4.71
CA GLY A 645 -9.44 -17.58 -6.07
C GLY A 645 -10.75 -17.96 -6.76
N GLN A 646 -10.73 -18.00 -8.09
CA GLN A 646 -11.86 -18.50 -8.86
C GLN A 646 -11.41 -19.16 -10.16
N PHE A 647 -12.21 -20.13 -10.63
CA PHE A 647 -12.02 -20.79 -11.90
C PHE A 647 -13.36 -21.06 -12.57
N ASP A 648 -13.33 -21.28 -13.90
CA ASP A 648 -14.51 -21.62 -14.68
C ASP A 648 -14.43 -23.07 -15.13
N GLU A 649 -15.53 -23.78 -15.01
CA GLU A 649 -15.72 -25.10 -15.55
C GLU A 649 -16.84 -25.11 -16.60
N TYR A 650 -16.63 -25.91 -17.64
CA TYR A 650 -17.54 -25.98 -18.79
C TYR A 650 -17.99 -27.39 -18.99
N TYR A 651 -19.30 -27.59 -18.95
CA TYR A 651 -19.95 -28.89 -19.08
C TYR A 651 -20.82 -28.92 -20.33
N ASP A 652 -20.54 -29.85 -21.23
CA ASP A 652 -21.29 -30.02 -22.49
C ASP A 652 -22.78 -30.26 -22.20
N THR A 653 -23.66 -29.47 -22.83
CA THR A 653 -25.10 -29.53 -22.55
C THR A 653 -25.77 -30.83 -23.01
N THR A 654 -25.15 -31.59 -23.88
CA THR A 654 -25.68 -32.82 -24.45
C THR A 654 -25.21 -34.08 -23.71
N SER A 655 -23.92 -34.18 -23.50
CA SER A 655 -23.29 -35.32 -22.83
C SER A 655 -23.23 -35.19 -21.31
N GLY A 656 -23.29 -34.00 -20.79
CA GLY A 656 -23.06 -33.68 -19.38
C GLY A 656 -21.59 -33.76 -18.95
N LEU A 657 -20.67 -34.07 -19.87
CA LEU A 657 -19.25 -34.24 -19.56
C LEU A 657 -18.56 -32.88 -19.41
N LYS A 658 -17.57 -32.77 -18.51
CA LYS A 658 -16.67 -31.65 -18.42
C LYS A 658 -15.78 -31.60 -19.65
N ILE A 659 -15.79 -30.47 -20.37
CA ILE A 659 -15.01 -30.34 -21.63
C ILE A 659 -13.86 -29.32 -21.48
N ARG A 660 -13.95 -28.38 -20.51
CA ARG A 660 -12.92 -27.37 -20.29
C ARG A 660 -12.91 -26.90 -18.85
N LYS A 661 -11.72 -26.60 -18.32
CA LYS A 661 -11.50 -25.77 -17.11
C LYS A 661 -10.63 -24.58 -17.49
N LYS A 662 -10.96 -23.41 -16.98
CA LYS A 662 -10.12 -22.21 -17.07
C LYS A 662 -9.80 -21.74 -15.67
N GLU A 663 -8.54 -21.69 -15.34
CA GLU A 663 -8.05 -21.20 -14.05
C GLU A 663 -6.93 -20.20 -14.27
N PHE A 664 -6.68 -19.38 -13.26
CA PHE A 664 -5.59 -18.44 -13.27
C PHE A 664 -4.58 -18.88 -12.23
N GLN A 665 -3.35 -19.10 -12.64
CA GLN A 665 -2.24 -19.41 -11.74
C GLN A 665 -1.42 -18.17 -11.51
N SER A 666 -1.20 -17.82 -10.25
CA SER A 666 -0.27 -16.77 -9.84
C SER A 666 1.16 -17.31 -9.91
N GLN A 667 2.08 -16.56 -10.50
CA GLN A 667 3.50 -16.88 -10.46
C GLN A 667 4.21 -15.85 -9.61
N GLU A 668 4.92 -16.29 -8.58
CA GLU A 668 5.69 -15.44 -7.68
C GLU A 668 6.61 -14.50 -8.49
N GLY A 669 6.38 -13.19 -8.41
CA GLY A 669 7.18 -12.15 -9.08
C GLY A 669 6.90 -11.87 -10.56
N ALA A 670 5.93 -12.53 -11.21
CA ALA A 670 5.73 -12.41 -12.67
C ALA A 670 4.26 -12.19 -13.13
N GLY A 671 3.34 -11.80 -12.24
CA GLY A 671 1.93 -11.71 -12.61
C GLY A 671 1.36 -13.09 -13.03
N GLY A 672 0.10 -13.35 -12.79
CA GLY A 672 -0.46 -14.66 -13.10
C GLY A 672 -0.79 -14.83 -14.59
N PHE A 673 -0.90 -16.06 -15.05
CA PHE A 673 -1.33 -16.43 -16.39
C PHE A 673 -2.56 -17.34 -16.34
N GLN A 674 -3.37 -17.29 -17.40
CA GLN A 674 -4.55 -18.14 -17.51
C GLN A 674 -4.13 -19.51 -18.04
N VAL A 675 -4.50 -20.55 -17.30
CA VAL A 675 -4.37 -21.95 -17.71
C VAL A 675 -5.73 -22.43 -18.21
N ILE A 676 -5.75 -22.99 -19.41
CA ILE A 676 -6.94 -23.61 -20.02
C ILE A 676 -6.64 -25.10 -20.18
N THR A 677 -7.44 -25.95 -19.56
CA THR A 677 -7.37 -27.40 -19.70
C THR A 677 -8.61 -27.90 -20.42
N ASP A 678 -8.42 -28.47 -21.61
CA ASP A 678 -9.48 -29.17 -22.38
C ASP A 678 -9.46 -30.66 -22.06
N TYR A 679 -10.63 -31.23 -21.80
CA TYR A 679 -10.84 -32.65 -21.46
C TYR A 679 -11.48 -33.38 -22.65
N ALA A 680 -10.84 -34.44 -23.13
CA ALA A 680 -11.30 -35.19 -24.29
C ALA A 680 -11.09 -36.68 -24.12
N ASP A 681 -11.62 -37.48 -25.08
CA ASP A 681 -11.43 -38.93 -25.19
C ASP A 681 -11.83 -39.68 -23.91
N TYR A 682 -13.06 -39.41 -23.44
CA TYR A 682 -13.58 -40.06 -22.25
C TYR A 682 -13.77 -41.58 -22.50
N ALA A 683 -13.17 -42.41 -21.65
CA ALA A 683 -13.27 -43.86 -21.71
C ALA A 683 -13.49 -44.48 -20.32
N PRO A 684 -14.15 -45.68 -20.23
CA PRO A 684 -14.50 -46.29 -18.96
C PRO A 684 -13.32 -47.03 -18.32
N GLU A 685 -13.05 -46.70 -17.05
CA GLU A 685 -12.08 -47.43 -16.22
C GLU A 685 -12.70 -47.70 -14.83
N GLY A 686 -12.75 -48.94 -14.39
CA GLY A 686 -13.34 -49.31 -13.11
C GLY A 686 -14.83 -48.95 -12.94
N GLY A 687 -15.56 -48.77 -14.06
CA GLY A 687 -16.98 -48.37 -14.06
C GLY A 687 -17.22 -46.87 -14.00
N VAL A 688 -16.18 -46.05 -14.11
CA VAL A 688 -16.22 -44.59 -14.17
C VAL A 688 -15.59 -44.12 -15.48
N LEU A 689 -16.16 -43.09 -16.11
CA LEU A 689 -15.59 -42.47 -17.31
C LEU A 689 -14.53 -41.41 -16.90
N PHE A 690 -13.33 -41.55 -17.44
CA PHE A 690 -12.24 -40.59 -17.27
C PHE A 690 -11.80 -40.02 -18.62
N PRO A 691 -11.40 -38.72 -18.67
CA PRO A 691 -10.77 -38.15 -19.84
C PRO A 691 -9.38 -38.76 -20.05
N HIS A 692 -9.09 -39.30 -21.27
CA HIS A 692 -7.79 -39.83 -21.60
C HIS A 692 -6.87 -38.84 -22.28
N THR A 693 -7.38 -37.68 -22.68
CA THR A 693 -6.60 -36.58 -23.25
C THR A 693 -6.92 -35.31 -22.50
N LEU A 694 -5.86 -34.64 -21.98
CA LEU A 694 -5.91 -33.33 -21.34
C LEU A 694 -4.99 -32.42 -22.15
N LYS A 695 -5.56 -31.36 -22.78
CA LYS A 695 -4.77 -30.34 -23.50
C LYS A 695 -4.68 -29.09 -22.66
N GLN A 696 -3.50 -28.79 -22.15
CA GLN A 696 -3.25 -27.64 -21.36
C GLN A 696 -2.59 -26.51 -22.18
N LYS A 697 -3.10 -25.30 -22.07
CA LYS A 697 -2.58 -24.08 -22.69
C LYS A 697 -2.39 -23.00 -21.65
N GLY A 698 -1.34 -22.19 -21.82
CA GLY A 698 -0.97 -21.13 -20.87
C GLY A 698 0.06 -21.61 -19.85
N GLY A 699 1.08 -20.80 -19.65
CA GLY A 699 2.27 -21.20 -18.91
C GLY A 699 3.15 -22.14 -19.70
N MET A 700 2.89 -23.42 -19.63
CA MET A 700 3.53 -24.46 -20.46
C MET A 700 2.45 -25.18 -21.26
N ASP A 701 2.48 -25.04 -22.57
CA ASP A 701 1.55 -25.77 -23.45
C ASP A 701 1.95 -27.24 -23.49
N MET A 702 1.02 -28.15 -23.09
CA MET A 702 1.27 -29.57 -23.10
C MET A 702 0.00 -30.39 -23.40
N THR A 703 0.18 -31.57 -23.94
CA THR A 703 -0.89 -32.55 -24.07
C THR A 703 -0.53 -33.79 -23.26
N LEU A 704 -1.35 -34.10 -22.27
CA LEU A 704 -1.25 -35.29 -21.45
C LEU A 704 -2.15 -36.36 -22.07
N THR A 705 -1.58 -37.49 -22.44
CA THR A 705 -2.33 -38.63 -22.96
C THR A 705 -2.23 -39.78 -21.96
N ALA A 706 -3.37 -40.23 -21.43
CA ALA A 706 -3.41 -41.32 -20.48
C ALA A 706 -2.94 -42.63 -21.12
N THR A 707 -1.95 -43.25 -20.52
CA THR A 707 -1.48 -44.60 -20.91
C THR A 707 -2.14 -45.66 -20.05
N LYS A 708 -2.51 -45.32 -18.81
CA LYS A 708 -3.19 -46.20 -17.89
C LYS A 708 -3.92 -45.44 -16.80
N ILE A 709 -5.15 -45.81 -16.51
CA ILE A 709 -5.90 -45.32 -15.35
C ILE A 709 -6.31 -46.55 -14.53
N SER A 710 -6.01 -46.53 -13.23
CA SER A 710 -6.26 -47.69 -12.35
C SER A 710 -7.08 -47.21 -11.14
N VAL A 711 -8.20 -47.91 -10.90
CA VAL A 711 -9.17 -47.57 -9.85
C VAL A 711 -9.12 -48.64 -8.76
N ASN A 712 -9.11 -48.23 -7.47
CA ASN A 712 -9.19 -49.10 -6.29
C ASN A 712 -8.11 -50.21 -6.26
N GLN A 713 -6.85 -49.83 -6.48
CA GLN A 713 -5.71 -50.78 -6.46
C GLN A 713 -5.06 -50.90 -5.06
N GLY A 714 -5.52 -50.19 -4.06
CA GLY A 714 -4.96 -50.20 -2.70
C GLY A 714 -3.64 -49.45 -2.60
N ILE A 715 -3.60 -48.21 -3.07
CA ILE A 715 -2.40 -47.38 -3.04
C ILE A 715 -1.90 -47.21 -1.58
N ALA A 716 -0.62 -47.51 -1.36
CA ALA A 716 -0.01 -47.39 -0.03
C ALA A 716 0.06 -45.94 0.47
N ASP A 717 -0.13 -45.75 1.75
CA ASP A 717 -0.06 -44.37 2.37
C ASP A 717 1.33 -43.73 2.25
N SER A 718 2.38 -44.53 2.13
CA SER A 718 3.75 -44.05 1.90
C SER A 718 3.93 -43.23 0.61
N VAL A 719 3.02 -43.38 -0.36
CA VAL A 719 3.03 -42.53 -1.59
C VAL A 719 2.74 -41.07 -1.27
N PHE A 720 2.02 -40.83 -0.19
CA PHE A 720 1.55 -39.50 0.25
C PHE A 720 2.34 -38.98 1.45
N SER A 721 3.49 -39.58 1.81
CA SER A 721 4.31 -39.10 2.92
C SER A 721 5.02 -37.81 2.59
N VAL A 722 4.89 -36.82 3.48
CA VAL A 722 5.53 -35.49 3.40
C VAL A 722 6.90 -35.48 4.07
N GLU A 723 7.28 -36.61 4.74
CA GLU A 723 8.57 -36.78 5.41
C GLU A 723 9.75 -36.86 4.45
#